data_29e2498c3138abaadb8f81ff61c64567
#
_entry.id   29e2498c3138abaadb8f81ff61c64567
#
_cell.length_a   1.000
_cell.length_b   1.000
_cell.length_c   1.000
_cell.angle_alpha   90.00
_cell.angle_beta   90.00
_cell.angle_gamma   90.00
#
_symmetry.space_group_name_H-M   'P 1'
#
loop_
_entity.id
_entity.type
_entity.pdbx_description
1 polymer ?
#
loop_
_entity_poly.entity_id
_entity_poly.type
_entity_poly.pdbx_seq_one_letter_code
_entity_poly.pdbx_strand_id
1 'polypeptide(L)'
;MNVTYTKRLKTYTLLLSMLVFFIPSTLFAETPKNLAVFYELTGDDAEARYNKVVEEDLKAIGFNLADPHHRVNDQYKTKYGSTTLDVLSFLPAVNDNIVMPLFNIDPRLAGFSPFNMLIHKSLKEETTHVGHLTPEAILDILDIDDKELSEKFIASFKPLDELLDKKFGKRTYKTYEKLSDDRMLNFEYEFERPEDMDDFIDEFQNEFEMSFINKKYLIAGFHNFLDTDEGEDSLENFDLFWAYSLCHLEYSYNMFDNVGARPDAGLYAPCTMYMYVKKGTNKLVVGMPKLINIIDTLGVKEPSRVALVNKLDKEIPEILTTFGMKAVENVNPLKETPKAKFSTAAIGVALVKATEKVLEPKEEAKKVVENKKVEEQKMEIKKPEVKVSQSKKEKQPMETKGKVLNIVIPKPPKVIVLTTNNSSSANPVNNHSDRSIKFSKRVPPNYITSAERYGKGGKGASLSSSKKMLGDVDKGRISAYLRGELLDVKTASDKLKNAGFEVIAATPLDKKKTLISIVFTSADLKKLASKPNRGFLGTLRLLIDPKNKQISITNPLYLAKAFMQDDFNDEIPKKILTAINGEFTGLRNSMDKLKFQLLPKYQFMNGMPYFKDMEVVARGSDLLQKLEKKKNKKKVAFQLKLNNGSVLIGIKLGKRTSKFPKKIGTNNAGMLPYPVLIENGEAKILEPKYYLALMYPQLTMEEFMTIATIPGAIIKDCGKVFK
;
A
#
# COMPACT_ATOMS: atom_id res chain seq x y z
N MET A 1 -3.28 65.60 -67.47
CA MET A 1 -3.66 64.17 -67.43
C MET A 1 -3.01 63.42 -66.32
N ASN A 2 -2.42 64.03 -65.25
CA ASN A 2 -1.62 63.37 -64.23
C ASN A 2 -2.21 63.44 -62.79
N VAL A 3 -3.40 64.01 -62.61
CA VAL A 3 -3.96 64.13 -61.22
C VAL A 3 -5.01 63.07 -60.91
N THR A 4 -5.55 62.36 -61.89
CA THR A 4 -6.60 61.34 -61.72
C THR A 4 -6.05 59.95 -61.39
N TYR A 5 -4.80 59.64 -61.74
CA TYR A 5 -4.17 58.35 -61.50
C TYR A 5 -3.69 58.19 -60.05
N THR A 6 -3.23 59.29 -59.46
CA THR A 6 -2.74 59.24 -58.05
C THR A 6 -3.87 59.11 -57.01
N LYS A 7 -5.08 59.59 -57.29
CA LYS A 7 -6.24 59.40 -56.38
C LYS A 7 -6.80 58.01 -56.46
N ARG A 8 -6.78 57.30 -57.58
CA ARG A 8 -7.23 55.94 -57.73
C ARG A 8 -6.24 54.95 -57.05
N LEU A 9 -4.95 55.21 -57.11
CA LEU A 9 -3.94 54.36 -56.48
C LEU A 9 -4.00 54.42 -54.91
N LYS A 10 -4.26 55.65 -54.38
CA LYS A 10 -4.45 55.80 -52.91
C LYS A 10 -5.72 55.12 -52.38
N THR A 11 -6.79 55.08 -53.18
CA THR A 11 -8.06 54.43 -52.81
C THR A 11 -7.92 52.94 -52.88
N TYR A 12 -7.17 52.34 -53.80
CA TYR A 12 -6.89 50.90 -53.83
C TYR A 12 -5.91 50.45 -52.73
N THR A 13 -4.93 51.30 -52.35
CA THR A 13 -4.03 51.00 -51.24
C THR A 13 -4.76 51.06 -49.89
N LEU A 14 -5.72 52.00 -49.74
CA LEU A 14 -6.54 52.06 -48.52
C LEU A 14 -7.55 50.90 -48.42
N LEU A 15 -8.15 50.47 -49.57
CA LEU A 15 -9.02 49.27 -49.58
C LEU A 15 -8.26 48.00 -49.42
N LEU A 16 -7.01 47.86 -49.88
CA LEU A 16 -6.18 46.72 -49.69
C LEU A 16 -5.66 46.60 -48.18
N SER A 17 -5.38 47.79 -47.58
CA SER A 17 -5.02 47.84 -46.17
C SER A 17 -6.21 47.58 -45.23
N MET A 18 -7.45 47.89 -45.59
CA MET A 18 -8.66 47.51 -44.86
C MET A 18 -9.04 46.03 -45.03
N LEU A 19 -8.68 45.43 -46.20
CA LEU A 19 -8.93 43.96 -46.37
C LEU A 19 -7.98 43.09 -45.59
N VAL A 20 -6.79 43.57 -45.19
CA VAL A 20 -5.83 42.83 -44.36
C VAL A 20 -6.21 42.88 -42.87
N PHE A 21 -7.05 43.84 -42.44
CA PHE A 21 -7.57 43.91 -41.06
C PHE A 21 -8.88 43.13 -40.83
N PHE A 22 -9.49 42.58 -41.88
CA PHE A 22 -10.63 41.66 -41.82
C PHE A 22 -10.22 40.25 -42.24
N ILE A 23 -9.04 39.75 -41.80
CA ILE A 23 -8.85 38.33 -41.63
C ILE A 23 -9.65 38.02 -40.36
N PRO A 24 -10.79 37.31 -40.45
CA PRO A 24 -11.38 36.78 -39.23
C PRO A 24 -10.24 36.02 -38.57
N SER A 25 -9.97 36.31 -37.31
CA SER A 25 -9.23 35.40 -36.47
C SER A 25 -10.02 34.09 -36.53
N THR A 26 -9.76 33.28 -37.57
CA THR A 26 -10.15 31.89 -37.53
C THR A 26 -9.49 31.43 -36.25
N LEU A 27 -10.30 31.26 -35.20
CA LEU A 27 -9.92 30.45 -34.09
C LEU A 27 -9.30 29.22 -34.75
N PHE A 28 -7.99 29.06 -34.62
CA PHE A 28 -7.38 27.77 -34.80
C PHE A 28 -7.97 26.96 -33.64
N ALA A 29 -9.08 26.29 -33.92
CA ALA A 29 -9.52 25.22 -33.02
C ALA A 29 -8.33 24.30 -32.93
N GLU A 30 -7.74 24.19 -31.73
CA GLU A 30 -6.68 23.24 -31.47
C GLU A 30 -7.22 21.87 -31.91
N THR A 31 -6.41 21.14 -32.68
CA THR A 31 -6.80 19.79 -33.07
C THR A 31 -6.98 18.95 -31.82
N PRO A 32 -8.12 18.22 -31.65
CA PRO A 32 -8.35 17.41 -30.49
C PRO A 32 -7.18 16.46 -30.24
N LYS A 33 -6.68 16.44 -29.00
CA LYS A 33 -5.60 15.57 -28.57
C LYS A 33 -6.15 14.24 -28.03
N ASN A 34 -5.41 13.15 -28.15
CA ASN A 34 -5.79 11.87 -27.59
C ASN A 34 -5.62 11.89 -26.07
N LEU A 35 -6.70 11.61 -25.33
CA LEU A 35 -6.71 11.50 -23.87
C LEU A 35 -6.33 10.09 -23.42
N ALA A 36 -6.98 9.11 -24.00
CA ALA A 36 -6.90 7.72 -23.54
C ALA A 36 -7.04 6.73 -24.69
N VAL A 37 -6.43 5.58 -24.50
CA VAL A 37 -6.63 4.38 -25.32
C VAL A 37 -7.69 3.53 -24.66
N PHE A 38 -8.65 3.02 -25.45
CA PHE A 38 -9.65 2.06 -25.00
C PHE A 38 -9.75 0.86 -25.93
N TYR A 39 -10.08 -0.28 -25.32
CA TYR A 39 -10.45 -1.53 -25.97
C TYR A 39 -11.82 -1.97 -25.51
N GLU A 40 -12.59 -2.56 -26.40
CA GLU A 40 -13.91 -3.09 -26.14
C GLU A 40 -13.87 -4.61 -26.12
N LEU A 41 -14.19 -5.20 -24.98
CA LEU A 41 -14.20 -6.64 -24.78
C LEU A 41 -15.64 -7.15 -24.62
N THR A 42 -15.93 -8.29 -25.24
CA THR A 42 -17.22 -8.96 -25.14
C THR A 42 -17.05 -10.34 -24.51
N GLY A 43 -18.16 -10.89 -23.98
CA GLY A 43 -18.21 -12.19 -23.34
C GLY A 43 -18.10 -12.12 -21.82
N ASP A 44 -18.63 -13.14 -21.16
CA ASP A 44 -18.68 -13.24 -19.68
C ASP A 44 -17.30 -13.37 -19.02
N ASP A 45 -16.28 -13.72 -19.81
CA ASP A 45 -14.90 -13.89 -19.38
C ASP A 45 -14.04 -12.61 -19.56
N ALA A 46 -14.63 -11.51 -20.05
CA ALA A 46 -13.90 -10.28 -20.38
C ALA A 46 -13.08 -9.74 -19.20
N GLU A 47 -13.67 -9.69 -18.00
CA GLU A 47 -12.96 -9.27 -16.77
C GLU A 47 -11.78 -10.21 -16.46
N ALA A 48 -12.00 -11.52 -16.52
CA ALA A 48 -10.94 -12.50 -16.22
C ALA A 48 -9.78 -12.44 -17.23
N ARG A 49 -10.09 -12.26 -18.52
CA ARG A 49 -9.07 -12.10 -19.57
C ARG A 49 -8.25 -10.83 -19.36
N TYR A 50 -8.90 -9.74 -19.01
CA TYR A 50 -8.23 -8.48 -18.75
C TYR A 50 -7.33 -8.57 -17.50
N ASN A 51 -7.86 -9.05 -16.38
CA ASN A 51 -7.10 -9.21 -15.15
C ASN A 51 -5.87 -10.07 -15.37
N LYS A 52 -5.98 -11.17 -16.12
CA LYS A 52 -4.82 -12.00 -16.47
C LYS A 52 -3.73 -11.23 -17.21
N VAL A 53 -4.10 -10.41 -18.19
CA VAL A 53 -3.12 -9.59 -18.93
C VAL A 53 -2.44 -8.60 -17.99
N VAL A 54 -3.20 -7.88 -17.15
CA VAL A 54 -2.67 -6.84 -16.28
C VAL A 54 -1.85 -7.41 -15.12
N GLU A 55 -2.26 -8.53 -14.53
CA GLU A 55 -1.59 -9.13 -13.38
C GLU A 55 -0.41 -10.02 -13.75
N GLU A 56 -0.44 -10.67 -14.93
CA GLU A 56 0.57 -11.65 -15.34
C GLU A 56 1.41 -11.14 -16.52
N ASP A 57 0.77 -10.78 -17.65
CA ASP A 57 1.48 -10.49 -18.90
C ASP A 57 2.27 -9.14 -18.82
N LEU A 58 1.75 -8.13 -18.11
CA LEU A 58 2.45 -6.86 -17.92
C LEU A 58 3.78 -7.00 -17.20
N LYS A 59 3.92 -7.97 -16.29
CA LYS A 59 5.19 -8.26 -15.61
C LYS A 59 6.30 -8.68 -16.58
N ALA A 60 5.92 -9.35 -17.68
CA ALA A 60 6.90 -9.78 -18.68
C ALA A 60 7.54 -8.61 -19.45
N ILE A 61 6.87 -7.44 -19.47
CA ILE A 61 7.37 -6.20 -20.08
C ILE A 61 7.78 -5.15 -19.04
N GLY A 62 7.96 -5.56 -17.78
CA GLY A 62 8.51 -4.74 -16.70
C GLY A 62 7.50 -3.88 -15.91
N PHE A 63 6.20 -3.98 -16.22
CA PHE A 63 5.18 -3.27 -15.42
C PHE A 63 4.75 -4.10 -14.21
N ASN A 64 4.62 -3.44 -13.07
CA ASN A 64 4.10 -4.00 -11.83
C ASN A 64 2.85 -3.25 -11.39
N LEU A 65 1.94 -3.94 -10.71
CA LEU A 65 0.79 -3.29 -10.08
C LEU A 65 1.16 -2.74 -8.70
N ALA A 66 0.73 -1.53 -8.43
CA ALA A 66 0.88 -0.87 -7.13
C ALA A 66 -0.50 -0.77 -6.46
N ASP A 67 -0.74 -1.60 -5.46
CA ASP A 67 -1.99 -1.62 -4.66
C ASP A 67 -3.28 -1.70 -5.52
N PRO A 68 -3.53 -2.79 -6.26
CA PRO A 68 -4.69 -2.94 -7.13
C PRO A 68 -6.01 -3.03 -6.35
N HIS A 69 -7.06 -2.39 -6.87
CA HIS A 69 -8.39 -2.34 -6.29
C HIS A 69 -9.41 -2.96 -7.24
N HIS A 70 -9.69 -4.25 -7.05
CA HIS A 70 -10.68 -4.98 -7.85
C HIS A 70 -12.11 -4.69 -7.39
N ARG A 71 -13.05 -4.62 -8.35
CA ARG A 71 -14.50 -4.56 -8.15
C ARG A 71 -14.94 -3.53 -7.12
N VAL A 72 -14.43 -2.31 -7.26
CA VAL A 72 -14.74 -1.17 -6.35
C VAL A 72 -16.26 -0.88 -6.33
N ASN A 73 -16.97 -1.17 -7.42
CA ASN A 73 -18.43 -1.09 -7.51
C ASN A 73 -19.15 -1.99 -6.47
N ASP A 74 -18.59 -3.14 -6.08
CA ASP A 74 -19.17 -3.99 -5.03
C ASP A 74 -19.09 -3.33 -3.65
N GLN A 75 -18.03 -2.55 -3.41
CA GLN A 75 -17.89 -1.74 -2.20
C GLN A 75 -18.93 -0.61 -2.18
N TYR A 76 -19.17 0.06 -3.33
CA TYR A 76 -20.23 1.07 -3.46
C TYR A 76 -21.62 0.47 -3.21
N LYS A 77 -21.91 -0.69 -3.80
CA LYS A 77 -23.16 -1.41 -3.56
C LYS A 77 -23.34 -1.74 -2.08
N THR A 78 -22.29 -2.18 -1.41
CA THR A 78 -22.32 -2.48 0.02
C THR A 78 -22.56 -1.24 0.86
N LYS A 79 -21.92 -0.12 0.53
CA LYS A 79 -21.96 1.11 1.33
C LYS A 79 -23.20 1.97 1.05
N TYR A 80 -23.55 2.13 -0.22
CA TYR A 80 -24.63 3.02 -0.67
C TYR A 80 -25.92 2.28 -1.06
N GLY A 81 -25.92 0.94 -1.02
CA GLY A 81 -27.10 0.11 -1.30
C GLY A 81 -27.36 -0.15 -2.78
N SER A 82 -26.61 0.47 -3.69
CA SER A 82 -26.79 0.32 -5.15
C SER A 82 -25.47 0.52 -5.89
N THR A 83 -25.43 -0.04 -7.11
CA THR A 83 -24.39 0.21 -8.11
C THR A 83 -25.07 0.23 -9.49
N THR A 84 -24.51 1.01 -10.42
CA THR A 84 -24.93 1.03 -11.84
C THR A 84 -23.98 0.21 -12.72
N LEU A 85 -22.89 -0.30 -12.13
CA LEU A 85 -21.82 -1.00 -12.81
C LEU A 85 -21.80 -2.49 -12.47
N ASP A 86 -21.52 -3.30 -13.48
CA ASP A 86 -21.21 -4.72 -13.34
C ASP A 86 -19.77 -4.88 -12.86
N VAL A 87 -18.84 -4.13 -13.45
CA VAL A 87 -17.41 -4.13 -13.11
C VAL A 87 -16.90 -2.69 -13.02
N LEU A 88 -16.07 -2.42 -12.00
CA LEU A 88 -15.19 -1.27 -11.92
C LEU A 88 -13.96 -1.66 -11.10
N SER A 89 -12.78 -1.64 -11.73
CA SER A 89 -11.51 -1.88 -11.02
C SER A 89 -10.48 -0.82 -11.40
N PHE A 90 -9.64 -0.47 -10.41
CA PHE A 90 -8.50 0.40 -10.57
C PHE A 90 -7.24 -0.42 -10.34
N LEU A 91 -6.44 -0.57 -11.40
CA LEU A 91 -5.25 -1.42 -11.41
C LEU A 91 -4.02 -0.55 -11.74
N PRO A 92 -3.51 0.22 -10.74
CA PRO A 92 -2.40 1.13 -10.97
C PRO A 92 -1.15 0.38 -11.39
N ALA A 93 -0.58 0.71 -12.56
CA ALA A 93 0.60 0.07 -13.13
C ALA A 93 1.78 1.03 -13.19
N VAL A 94 2.97 0.55 -12.92
CA VAL A 94 4.22 1.31 -12.99
C VAL A 94 5.35 0.42 -13.51
N ASN A 95 6.25 1.01 -14.30
CA ASN A 95 7.52 0.40 -14.67
C ASN A 95 8.65 1.22 -14.05
N ASP A 96 9.05 0.84 -12.84
CA ASP A 96 10.03 1.56 -12.02
C ASP A 96 11.37 1.73 -12.76
N ASN A 97 11.82 0.72 -13.49
CA ASN A 97 13.06 0.78 -14.29
C ASN A 97 13.07 1.89 -15.34
N ILE A 98 11.89 2.26 -15.84
CA ILE A 98 11.75 3.28 -16.89
C ILE A 98 11.51 4.66 -16.26
N VAL A 99 10.60 4.76 -15.29
CA VAL A 99 10.17 6.08 -14.79
C VAL A 99 11.17 6.70 -13.82
N MET A 100 11.88 5.92 -13.00
CA MET A 100 12.82 6.46 -12.02
C MET A 100 13.97 7.27 -12.63
N PRO A 101 14.64 6.81 -13.70
CA PRO A 101 15.62 7.66 -14.37
C PRO A 101 15.03 8.99 -14.89
N LEU A 102 13.75 9.00 -15.28
CA LEU A 102 13.08 10.21 -15.78
C LEU A 102 12.73 11.19 -14.63
N PHE A 103 12.53 10.70 -13.40
CA PHE A 103 12.32 11.56 -12.24
C PHE A 103 13.53 12.45 -11.92
N ASN A 104 14.76 12.04 -12.30
CA ASN A 104 15.94 12.88 -12.18
C ASN A 104 15.96 14.03 -13.22
N ILE A 105 15.08 13.99 -14.22
CA ILE A 105 14.89 15.09 -15.18
C ILE A 105 13.72 15.95 -14.72
N ASP A 106 12.57 15.34 -14.42
CA ASP A 106 11.39 16.02 -13.90
C ASP A 106 10.59 15.11 -12.94
N PRO A 107 10.64 15.36 -11.63
CA PRO A 107 9.95 14.55 -10.64
C PRO A 107 8.42 14.68 -10.70
N ARG A 108 7.86 15.67 -11.40
CA ARG A 108 6.41 15.84 -11.58
C ARG A 108 5.79 14.64 -12.29
N LEU A 109 6.57 13.89 -13.08
CA LEU A 109 6.14 12.66 -13.75
C LEU A 109 5.58 11.61 -12.75
N ALA A 110 5.98 11.66 -11.48
CA ALA A 110 5.43 10.80 -10.42
C ALA A 110 3.93 11.04 -10.15
N GLY A 111 3.32 12.14 -10.64
CA GLY A 111 1.88 12.39 -10.54
C GLY A 111 1.00 11.35 -11.26
N PHE A 112 1.57 10.59 -12.21
CA PHE A 112 0.95 9.44 -12.86
C PHE A 112 1.88 8.20 -12.87
N SER A 113 2.70 8.05 -11.87
CA SER A 113 3.53 6.87 -11.68
C SER A 113 3.31 6.33 -10.26
N PRO A 114 2.36 5.38 -10.09
CA PRO A 114 1.67 4.59 -11.12
C PRO A 114 0.53 5.32 -11.84
N PHE A 115 0.21 4.90 -13.08
CA PHE A 115 -1.00 5.28 -13.83
C PHE A 115 -2.03 4.14 -13.80
N ASN A 116 -3.31 4.44 -14.07
CA ASN A 116 -4.37 3.44 -13.95
C ASN A 116 -4.58 2.63 -15.23
N MET A 117 -4.61 1.31 -15.06
CA MET A 117 -5.20 0.37 -16.01
C MET A 117 -6.66 0.19 -15.62
N LEU A 118 -7.57 0.90 -16.30
CA LEU A 118 -8.99 0.94 -16.00
C LEU A 118 -9.74 -0.23 -16.64
N ILE A 119 -10.67 -0.82 -15.90
CA ILE A 119 -11.74 -1.66 -16.43
C ILE A 119 -13.08 -1.22 -15.87
N HIS A 120 -14.07 -1.08 -16.74
CA HIS A 120 -15.46 -0.85 -16.33
C HIS A 120 -16.47 -1.47 -17.29
N LYS A 121 -17.64 -1.84 -16.76
CA LYS A 121 -18.81 -2.28 -17.52
C LYS A 121 -20.08 -1.81 -16.82
N SER A 122 -21.02 -1.22 -17.56
CA SER A 122 -22.35 -0.87 -17.05
C SER A 122 -23.22 -2.13 -16.94
N LEU A 123 -24.13 -2.15 -15.96
CA LEU A 123 -25.18 -3.19 -15.87
C LEU A 123 -26.15 -3.18 -17.08
N LYS A 124 -26.11 -2.13 -17.91
CA LYS A 124 -26.98 -1.96 -19.08
C LYS A 124 -26.27 -2.26 -20.41
N GLU A 125 -25.02 -2.65 -20.36
CA GLU A 125 -24.17 -2.88 -21.53
C GLU A 125 -23.60 -4.29 -21.52
N GLU A 126 -23.41 -4.86 -22.72
CA GLU A 126 -22.74 -6.16 -22.88
C GLU A 126 -21.22 -5.98 -23.03
N THR A 127 -20.78 -4.76 -23.34
CA THR A 127 -19.39 -4.44 -23.61
C THR A 127 -18.65 -4.04 -22.34
N THR A 128 -17.50 -4.63 -22.12
CA THR A 128 -16.53 -4.24 -21.09
C THR A 128 -15.49 -3.32 -21.72
N HIS A 129 -15.30 -2.14 -21.13
CA HIS A 129 -14.33 -1.14 -21.56
C HIS A 129 -13.08 -1.24 -20.71
N VAL A 130 -11.91 -1.31 -21.35
CA VAL A 130 -10.60 -1.34 -20.69
C VAL A 130 -9.68 -0.34 -21.34
N GLY A 131 -8.81 0.31 -20.57
CA GLY A 131 -7.96 1.34 -21.13
C GLY A 131 -7.06 2.07 -20.11
N HIS A 132 -6.29 3.01 -20.64
CA HIS A 132 -5.40 3.88 -19.86
C HIS A 132 -5.24 5.26 -20.52
N LEU A 133 -4.75 6.25 -19.75
CA LEU A 133 -4.35 7.54 -20.33
C LEU A 133 -3.21 7.37 -21.32
N THR A 134 -3.21 8.16 -22.39
CA THR A 134 -2.04 8.21 -23.28
C THR A 134 -0.88 8.92 -22.58
N PRO A 135 0.38 8.57 -22.88
CA PRO A 135 1.53 9.24 -22.29
C PRO A 135 1.58 10.73 -22.65
N GLU A 136 1.09 11.12 -23.84
CA GLU A 136 0.99 12.52 -24.26
C GLU A 136 0.01 13.31 -23.38
N ALA A 137 -1.14 12.72 -23.05
CA ALA A 137 -2.11 13.34 -22.15
C ALA A 137 -1.56 13.45 -20.72
N ILE A 138 -0.83 12.46 -20.25
CA ILE A 138 -0.15 12.52 -18.94
C ILE A 138 0.83 13.70 -18.91
N LEU A 139 1.68 13.84 -19.91
CA LEU A 139 2.66 14.94 -19.99
C LEU A 139 1.96 16.31 -20.04
N ASP A 140 0.88 16.42 -20.81
CA ASP A 140 0.11 17.65 -20.94
C ASP A 140 -0.58 18.03 -19.62
N ILE A 141 -1.16 17.06 -18.91
CA ILE A 141 -1.77 17.28 -17.59
C ILE A 141 -0.73 17.72 -16.55
N LEU A 142 0.45 17.11 -16.55
CA LEU A 142 1.54 17.44 -15.64
C LEU A 142 2.28 18.74 -16.00
N ASP A 143 1.95 19.34 -17.17
CA ASP A 143 2.62 20.52 -17.69
C ASP A 143 4.12 20.33 -17.90
N ILE A 144 4.49 19.17 -18.48
CA ILE A 144 5.87 18.82 -18.78
C ILE A 144 6.15 19.04 -20.26
N ASP A 145 7.04 19.99 -20.55
CA ASP A 145 7.42 20.44 -21.91
C ASP A 145 8.84 20.02 -22.33
N ASP A 146 9.56 19.29 -21.48
CA ASP A 146 10.89 18.79 -21.79
C ASP A 146 10.83 17.75 -22.90
N LYS A 147 11.42 18.09 -24.07
CA LYS A 147 11.33 17.28 -25.28
C LYS A 147 12.01 15.91 -25.13
N GLU A 148 13.18 15.87 -24.52
CA GLU A 148 13.95 14.62 -24.35
C GLU A 148 13.23 13.67 -23.40
N LEU A 149 12.73 14.20 -22.28
CA LEU A 149 11.90 13.42 -21.35
C LEU A 149 10.63 12.91 -22.03
N SER A 150 9.92 13.80 -22.75
CA SER A 150 8.67 13.46 -23.40
C SER A 150 8.84 12.34 -24.43
N GLU A 151 9.85 12.42 -25.30
CA GLU A 151 10.16 11.36 -26.28
C GLU A 151 10.43 10.01 -25.59
N LYS A 152 11.19 10.00 -24.51
CA LYS A 152 11.50 8.78 -23.74
C LYS A 152 10.29 8.21 -23.04
N PHE A 153 9.48 9.08 -22.42
CA PHE A 153 8.28 8.65 -21.69
C PHE A 153 7.23 8.09 -22.65
N ILE A 154 6.96 8.76 -23.77
CA ILE A 154 6.05 8.27 -24.80
C ILE A 154 6.52 6.91 -25.37
N ALA A 155 7.81 6.81 -25.67
CA ALA A 155 8.37 5.54 -26.15
C ALA A 155 8.21 4.37 -25.15
N SER A 156 8.16 4.65 -23.86
CA SER A 156 8.00 3.65 -22.82
C SER A 156 6.65 2.93 -22.82
N PHE A 157 5.61 3.55 -23.39
CA PHE A 157 4.26 2.97 -23.51
C PHE A 157 4.12 2.03 -24.72
N LYS A 158 5.05 2.08 -25.68
CA LYS A 158 4.95 1.26 -26.89
C LYS A 158 4.85 -0.24 -26.60
N PRO A 159 5.66 -0.87 -25.71
CA PRO A 159 5.51 -2.29 -25.39
C PRO A 159 4.16 -2.62 -24.72
N LEU A 160 3.62 -1.71 -23.92
CA LEU A 160 2.30 -1.83 -23.31
C LEU A 160 1.22 -1.85 -24.38
N ASP A 161 1.22 -0.86 -25.26
CA ASP A 161 0.26 -0.72 -26.35
C ASP A 161 0.30 -1.91 -27.32
N GLU A 162 1.48 -2.37 -27.69
CA GLU A 162 1.65 -3.55 -28.56
C GLU A 162 1.12 -4.84 -27.89
N LEU A 163 1.32 -4.98 -26.58
CA LEU A 163 0.76 -6.10 -25.82
C LEU A 163 -0.77 -6.06 -25.81
N LEU A 164 -1.34 -4.89 -25.50
CA LEU A 164 -2.79 -4.71 -25.42
C LEU A 164 -3.46 -4.89 -26.78
N ASP A 165 -2.88 -4.36 -27.88
CA ASP A 165 -3.36 -4.57 -29.25
C ASP A 165 -3.37 -6.07 -29.62
N LYS A 166 -2.32 -6.79 -29.27
CA LYS A 166 -2.22 -8.23 -29.52
C LYS A 166 -3.27 -9.02 -28.73
N LYS A 167 -3.61 -8.59 -27.51
CA LYS A 167 -4.52 -9.32 -26.63
C LYS A 167 -5.97 -8.97 -26.84
N PHE A 168 -6.27 -7.69 -27.14
CA PHE A 168 -7.62 -7.13 -27.15
C PHE A 168 -8.08 -6.62 -28.52
N GLY A 169 -7.17 -6.51 -29.48
CA GLY A 169 -7.49 -6.12 -30.85
C GLY A 169 -7.40 -4.62 -31.07
N LYS A 170 -8.34 -4.09 -31.87
CA LYS A 170 -8.25 -2.69 -32.32
C LYS A 170 -8.55 -1.72 -31.18
N ARG A 171 -7.61 -0.80 -30.93
CA ARG A 171 -7.79 0.31 -29.99
C ARG A 171 -8.66 1.42 -30.57
N THR A 172 -9.35 2.12 -29.69
CA THR A 172 -10.04 3.39 -29.96
C THR A 172 -9.46 4.49 -29.08
N TYR A 173 -9.68 5.75 -29.46
CA TYR A 173 -9.15 6.88 -28.70
C TYR A 173 -10.29 7.76 -28.20
N LYS A 174 -10.18 8.18 -26.93
CA LYS A 174 -10.93 9.29 -26.39
C LYS A 174 -10.09 10.54 -26.53
N THR A 175 -10.71 11.66 -26.93
CA THR A 175 -10.01 12.92 -27.17
C THR A 175 -10.45 14.01 -26.20
N TYR A 176 -9.62 15.06 -26.07
CA TYR A 176 -9.93 16.29 -25.34
C TYR A 176 -9.46 17.50 -26.16
N GLU A 177 -10.03 18.67 -25.88
CA GLU A 177 -9.73 19.88 -26.61
C GLU A 177 -8.77 20.80 -25.85
N LYS A 178 -9.07 21.04 -24.57
CA LYS A 178 -8.31 22.01 -23.76
C LYS A 178 -8.22 21.57 -22.31
N LEU A 179 -7.10 21.91 -21.67
CA LEU A 179 -6.89 21.81 -20.22
C LEU A 179 -6.92 23.20 -19.59
N SER A 180 -7.25 23.26 -18.31
CA SER A 180 -7.08 24.45 -17.47
C SER A 180 -5.60 24.82 -17.34
N ASP A 181 -5.29 26.10 -17.22
CA ASP A 181 -3.92 26.55 -16.92
C ASP A 181 -3.51 26.15 -15.49
N ASP A 182 -4.48 26.02 -14.58
CA ASP A 182 -4.29 25.63 -13.18
C ASP A 182 -4.56 24.13 -12.98
N ARG A 183 -3.73 23.27 -13.60
CA ARG A 183 -3.89 21.78 -13.65
C ARG A 183 -3.16 21.02 -12.56
N MET A 184 -2.19 21.65 -11.90
CA MET A 184 -1.35 21.01 -10.89
C MET A 184 -1.50 21.70 -9.53
N LEU A 185 -1.38 20.92 -8.49
CA LEU A 185 -1.26 21.36 -7.12
C LEU A 185 0.18 21.11 -6.68
N ASN A 186 0.88 22.17 -6.25
CA ASN A 186 2.26 22.09 -5.82
C ASN A 186 2.44 22.82 -4.50
N PHE A 187 3.15 22.16 -3.56
CA PHE A 187 3.42 22.68 -2.24
C PHE A 187 4.84 22.34 -1.80
N GLU A 188 5.37 23.16 -0.90
CA GLU A 188 6.65 22.93 -0.21
C GLU A 188 6.46 22.99 1.29
N TYR A 189 7.22 22.16 2.01
CA TYR A 189 7.30 22.15 3.46
C TYR A 189 8.75 22.17 3.90
N GLU A 190 9.14 23.19 4.66
CA GLU A 190 10.46 23.30 5.25
C GLU A 190 10.48 22.61 6.62
N PHE A 191 11.50 21.79 6.88
CA PHE A 191 11.64 21.06 8.12
C PHE A 191 13.07 21.14 8.67
N GLU A 192 13.22 20.95 9.98
CA GLU A 192 14.55 20.76 10.58
C GLU A 192 15.05 19.36 10.26
N ARG A 193 16.22 19.27 9.58
CA ARG A 193 16.76 17.98 9.15
C ARG A 193 17.22 17.18 10.37
N PRO A 194 16.65 16.02 10.65
CA PRO A 194 17.10 15.13 11.71
C PRO A 194 18.42 14.44 11.34
N GLU A 195 19.08 13.83 12.32
CA GLU A 195 20.25 12.96 12.06
C GLU A 195 19.89 11.73 11.23
N ASP A 196 18.66 11.24 11.36
CA ASP A 196 18.11 10.07 10.67
C ASP A 196 16.82 10.48 9.92
N MET A 197 16.88 10.51 8.59
CA MET A 197 15.71 10.85 7.76
C MET A 197 14.56 9.88 7.93
N ASP A 198 14.79 8.64 8.34
CA ASP A 198 13.72 7.69 8.65
C ASP A 198 12.85 8.15 9.83
N ASP A 199 13.45 8.85 10.82
CA ASP A 199 12.67 9.42 11.93
C ASP A 199 11.73 10.55 11.44
N PHE A 200 12.18 11.40 10.50
CA PHE A 200 11.34 12.42 9.86
C PHE A 200 10.19 11.78 9.08
N ILE A 201 10.50 10.79 8.23
CA ILE A 201 9.47 10.09 7.44
C ILE A 201 8.40 9.50 8.38
N ASP A 202 8.81 8.82 9.45
CA ASP A 202 7.91 8.16 10.39
C ASP A 202 6.94 9.13 11.08
N GLU A 203 7.41 10.32 11.48
CA GLU A 203 6.57 11.35 12.12
C GLU A 203 5.69 12.05 11.10
N PHE A 204 6.27 12.52 10.00
CA PHE A 204 5.56 13.21 8.93
C PHE A 204 4.42 12.36 8.37
N GLN A 205 4.69 11.11 7.95
CA GLN A 205 3.69 10.26 7.34
C GLN A 205 2.51 9.96 8.27
N ASN A 206 2.78 9.76 9.56
CA ASN A 206 1.71 9.51 10.54
C ASN A 206 0.75 10.71 10.66
N GLU A 207 1.28 11.92 10.74
CA GLU A 207 0.47 13.13 10.87
C GLU A 207 -0.24 13.48 9.55
N PHE A 208 0.49 13.34 8.44
CA PHE A 208 -0.03 13.59 7.09
C PHE A 208 -1.21 12.66 6.76
N GLU A 209 -1.03 11.33 6.91
CA GLU A 209 -2.09 10.36 6.65
C GLU A 209 -3.33 10.63 7.52
N MET A 210 -3.13 10.94 8.81
CA MET A 210 -4.23 11.26 9.70
C MET A 210 -4.97 12.54 9.32
N SER A 211 -4.28 13.55 8.75
CA SER A 211 -4.92 14.78 8.28
C SER A 211 -5.94 14.50 7.17
N PHE A 212 -5.59 13.63 6.23
CA PHE A 212 -6.49 13.21 5.15
C PHE A 212 -7.60 12.27 5.63
N ILE A 213 -7.27 11.28 6.47
CA ILE A 213 -8.25 10.33 7.03
C ILE A 213 -9.33 11.06 7.83
N ASN A 214 -8.98 12.07 8.63
CA ASN A 214 -9.92 12.90 9.39
C ASN A 214 -10.89 13.67 8.48
N LYS A 215 -10.52 13.92 7.22
CA LYS A 215 -11.36 14.53 6.17
C LYS A 215 -12.03 13.50 5.27
N LYS A 216 -12.09 12.22 5.69
CA LYS A 216 -12.73 11.10 5.00
C LYS A 216 -12.04 10.65 3.70
N TYR A 217 -10.77 11.03 3.51
CA TYR A 217 -9.94 10.41 2.47
C TYR A 217 -9.45 9.05 2.94
N LEU A 218 -9.28 8.15 1.99
CA LEU A 218 -8.64 6.86 2.16
C LEU A 218 -7.25 6.93 1.54
N ILE A 219 -6.27 6.38 2.23
CA ILE A 219 -4.96 6.10 1.63
C ILE A 219 -5.09 4.76 0.90
N ALA A 220 -5.40 4.85 -0.39
CA ALA A 220 -5.66 3.69 -1.23
C ALA A 220 -4.37 2.94 -1.62
N GLY A 221 -3.22 3.62 -1.59
CA GLY A 221 -1.92 3.00 -1.87
C GLY A 221 -0.76 3.89 -1.45
N PHE A 222 0.42 3.26 -1.37
CA PHE A 222 1.68 3.92 -1.05
C PHE A 222 2.82 3.23 -1.80
N HIS A 223 3.50 3.98 -2.67
CA HIS A 223 4.65 3.53 -3.42
C HIS A 223 5.89 4.35 -3.08
N ASN A 224 6.87 3.73 -2.43
CA ASN A 224 8.15 4.36 -2.13
C ASN A 224 9.17 3.95 -3.19
N PHE A 225 9.52 4.88 -4.06
CA PHE A 225 10.44 4.63 -5.18
C PHE A 225 11.85 4.25 -4.72
N LEU A 226 12.34 4.78 -3.58
CA LEU A 226 13.66 4.44 -3.04
C LEU A 226 13.74 3.04 -2.41
N ASP A 227 12.60 2.41 -2.11
CA ASP A 227 12.55 1.07 -1.53
C ASP A 227 12.56 -0.05 -2.58
N THR A 228 12.55 0.29 -3.86
CA THR A 228 12.65 -0.68 -4.97
C THR A 228 14.10 -1.07 -5.20
N ASP A 229 14.34 -2.20 -5.87
CA ASP A 229 15.71 -2.66 -6.17
C ASP A 229 16.44 -1.68 -7.11
N GLU A 230 15.68 -0.99 -7.97
CA GLU A 230 16.18 -0.02 -8.93
C GLU A 230 16.31 1.39 -8.32
N GLY A 231 15.53 1.71 -7.28
CA GLY A 231 15.43 3.06 -6.72
C GLY A 231 16.70 3.53 -6.02
N GLU A 232 17.38 2.62 -5.31
CA GLU A 232 18.63 2.95 -4.60
C GLU A 232 19.75 3.41 -5.56
N ASP A 233 19.78 2.84 -6.78
CA ASP A 233 20.79 3.15 -7.81
C ASP A 233 20.33 4.27 -8.76
N SER A 234 19.04 4.45 -8.99
CA SER A 234 18.48 5.35 -10.01
C SER A 234 18.10 6.72 -9.48
N LEU A 235 17.80 6.87 -8.19
CA LEU A 235 17.31 8.10 -7.55
C LEU A 235 18.34 8.71 -6.60
N GLU A 236 19.60 8.72 -6.98
CA GLU A 236 20.72 9.25 -6.17
C GLU A 236 20.62 10.74 -5.83
N ASN A 237 19.75 11.51 -6.52
CA ASN A 237 19.49 12.93 -6.27
C ASN A 237 18.46 13.19 -5.17
N PHE A 238 17.86 12.14 -4.60
CA PHE A 238 16.80 12.26 -3.60
C PHE A 238 17.16 11.54 -2.31
N ASP A 239 16.84 12.17 -1.17
CA ASP A 239 16.87 11.52 0.15
C ASP A 239 15.58 10.74 0.40
N LEU A 240 14.47 11.24 -0.17
CA LEU A 240 13.12 10.64 -0.06
C LEU A 240 12.37 10.82 -1.37
N PHE A 241 11.66 9.78 -1.82
CA PHE A 241 10.74 9.91 -2.95
C PHE A 241 9.65 8.84 -2.88
N TRP A 242 8.38 9.25 -2.76
CA TRP A 242 7.23 8.35 -2.72
C TRP A 242 5.98 8.99 -3.33
N ALA A 243 4.97 8.14 -3.60
CA ALA A 243 3.64 8.55 -4.02
C ALA A 243 2.57 7.94 -3.12
N TYR A 244 1.55 8.74 -2.79
CA TYR A 244 0.31 8.30 -2.18
C TYR A 244 -0.78 8.18 -3.24
N SER A 245 -1.59 7.13 -3.14
CA SER A 245 -2.86 7.01 -3.85
C SER A 245 -3.98 7.43 -2.92
N LEU A 246 -4.59 8.57 -3.19
CA LEU A 246 -5.69 9.12 -2.40
C LEU A 246 -7.04 8.75 -3.00
N CYS A 247 -8.02 8.46 -2.17
CA CYS A 247 -9.40 8.23 -2.58
C CYS A 247 -10.37 8.93 -1.62
N HIS A 248 -11.34 9.66 -2.15
CA HIS A 248 -12.46 10.19 -1.37
C HIS A 248 -13.73 9.43 -1.78
N LEU A 249 -14.22 8.57 -0.89
CA LEU A 249 -15.22 7.56 -1.26
C LEU A 249 -16.56 8.14 -1.74
N GLU A 250 -17.02 9.25 -1.17
CA GLU A 250 -18.22 9.94 -1.63
C GLU A 250 -18.02 10.52 -3.05
N TYR A 251 -16.85 11.10 -3.31
CA TYR A 251 -16.49 11.59 -4.63
C TYR A 251 -16.45 10.43 -5.64
N SER A 252 -15.75 9.35 -5.33
CA SER A 252 -15.60 8.24 -6.27
C SER A 252 -16.93 7.56 -6.60
N TYR A 253 -17.82 7.35 -5.62
CA TYR A 253 -19.17 6.84 -5.89
C TYR A 253 -19.98 7.77 -6.79
N ASN A 254 -20.02 9.07 -6.49
CA ASN A 254 -20.80 10.03 -7.27
C ASN A 254 -20.22 10.24 -8.68
N MET A 255 -18.89 10.18 -8.84
CA MET A 255 -18.25 10.35 -10.14
C MET A 255 -18.36 9.08 -10.98
N PHE A 256 -18.03 7.92 -10.43
CA PHE A 256 -17.80 6.70 -11.22
C PHE A 256 -19.03 5.78 -11.32
N ASP A 257 -19.94 5.76 -10.34
CA ASP A 257 -20.98 4.72 -10.24
C ASP A 257 -22.41 5.22 -10.05
N ASN A 258 -22.66 6.42 -9.56
CA ASN A 258 -24.02 6.92 -9.36
C ASN A 258 -24.75 7.17 -10.70
N VAL A 259 -26.09 7.29 -10.68
CA VAL A 259 -26.90 7.53 -11.90
C VAL A 259 -26.33 8.69 -12.74
N GLY A 260 -26.11 8.44 -14.03
CA GLY A 260 -25.42 9.34 -14.94
C GLY A 260 -23.91 9.38 -14.73
N ALA A 261 -23.36 8.38 -14.06
CA ALA A 261 -21.94 8.29 -13.73
C ALA A 261 -21.01 8.27 -14.95
N ARG A 262 -19.78 8.61 -14.67
CA ARG A 262 -18.68 8.65 -15.62
C ARG A 262 -17.60 7.67 -15.19
N PRO A 263 -17.79 6.36 -15.40
CA PRO A 263 -16.77 5.35 -15.03
C PRO A 263 -15.45 5.57 -15.77
N ASP A 264 -15.47 6.21 -16.94
CA ASP A 264 -14.29 6.64 -17.70
C ASP A 264 -13.42 7.65 -16.93
N ALA A 265 -13.96 8.40 -15.97
CA ALA A 265 -13.17 9.23 -15.06
C ALA A 265 -12.23 8.41 -14.14
N GLY A 266 -12.44 7.10 -14.05
CA GLY A 266 -11.53 6.16 -13.41
C GLY A 266 -10.13 6.10 -14.03
N LEU A 267 -9.92 6.62 -15.25
CA LEU A 267 -8.60 6.82 -15.85
C LEU A 267 -7.65 7.62 -14.93
N TYR A 268 -8.20 8.51 -14.11
CA TYR A 268 -7.47 9.36 -13.17
C TYR A 268 -7.34 8.76 -11.76
N ALA A 269 -7.93 7.58 -11.53
CA ALA A 269 -7.84 6.92 -10.24
C ALA A 269 -6.63 5.97 -10.18
N PRO A 270 -6.02 5.81 -9.00
CA PRO A 270 -6.22 6.64 -7.81
C PRO A 270 -5.59 8.02 -7.99
N CYS A 271 -6.10 9.04 -7.27
CA CYS A 271 -5.51 10.37 -7.32
C CYS A 271 -4.12 10.34 -6.67
N THR A 272 -3.08 10.46 -7.47
CA THR A 272 -1.70 10.30 -7.02
C THR A 272 -1.13 11.61 -6.53
N MET A 273 -0.66 11.62 -5.28
CA MET A 273 0.11 12.72 -4.68
C MET A 273 1.53 12.25 -4.45
N TYR A 274 2.49 12.81 -5.17
CA TYR A 274 3.91 12.50 -5.02
C TYR A 274 4.57 13.44 -4.04
N MET A 275 5.62 12.95 -3.40
CA MET A 275 6.43 13.71 -2.44
C MET A 275 7.89 13.32 -2.54
N TYR A 276 8.78 14.29 -2.45
CA TYR A 276 10.22 14.03 -2.42
C TYR A 276 10.99 15.08 -1.61
N VAL A 277 12.15 14.67 -1.13
CA VAL A 277 13.18 15.55 -0.59
C VAL A 277 14.42 15.40 -1.45
N LYS A 278 14.86 16.51 -2.06
CA LYS A 278 16.11 16.53 -2.82
C LYS A 278 17.28 16.32 -1.85
N LYS A 279 18.26 15.55 -2.28
CA LYS A 279 19.41 15.16 -1.44
C LYS A 279 20.09 16.36 -0.80
N GLY A 280 20.25 16.31 0.50
CA GLY A 280 20.93 17.34 1.27
C GLY A 280 20.10 18.61 1.49
N THR A 281 18.82 18.66 1.10
CA THR A 281 17.93 19.80 1.38
C THR A 281 17.02 19.52 2.57
N ASN A 282 16.45 20.58 3.16
CA ASN A 282 15.48 20.51 4.25
C ASN A 282 14.08 20.84 3.77
N LYS A 283 13.78 20.55 2.48
CA LYS A 283 12.55 20.92 1.82
C LYS A 283 11.88 19.67 1.27
N LEU A 284 10.67 19.37 1.74
CA LEU A 284 9.78 18.39 1.16
C LEU A 284 8.92 19.06 0.11
N VAL A 285 8.94 18.56 -1.10
CA VAL A 285 8.08 19.00 -2.21
C VAL A 285 6.92 18.03 -2.34
N VAL A 286 5.73 18.57 -2.57
CA VAL A 286 4.48 17.82 -2.76
C VAL A 286 3.83 18.27 -4.04
N GLY A 287 3.40 17.32 -4.88
CA GLY A 287 2.67 17.64 -6.10
C GLY A 287 1.55 16.64 -6.39
N MET A 288 0.49 17.11 -7.08
CA MET A 288 -0.66 16.30 -7.44
C MET A 288 -1.40 16.92 -8.64
N PRO A 289 -1.83 16.14 -9.64
CA PRO A 289 -2.78 16.60 -10.64
C PRO A 289 -4.11 16.99 -10.00
N LYS A 290 -4.65 18.17 -10.31
CA LYS A 290 -5.96 18.61 -9.81
C LYS A 290 -7.10 17.80 -10.42
N LEU A 291 -8.18 17.66 -9.70
CA LEU A 291 -9.37 16.95 -10.17
C LEU A 291 -10.13 17.71 -11.28
N ILE A 292 -9.89 19.02 -11.43
CA ILE A 292 -10.45 19.83 -12.53
C ILE A 292 -10.07 19.25 -13.90
N ASN A 293 -8.93 18.58 -14.03
CA ASN A 293 -8.51 17.91 -15.28
C ASN A 293 -9.54 16.88 -15.76
N ILE A 294 -10.26 16.22 -14.83
CA ILE A 294 -11.32 15.27 -15.16
C ILE A 294 -12.50 15.98 -15.82
N ILE A 295 -12.86 17.17 -15.31
CA ILE A 295 -13.94 17.97 -15.88
C ILE A 295 -13.58 18.43 -17.28
N ASP A 296 -12.39 18.99 -17.44
CA ASP A 296 -11.92 19.56 -18.70
C ASP A 296 -11.78 18.50 -19.80
N THR A 297 -11.13 17.39 -19.49
CA THR A 297 -10.84 16.36 -20.51
C THR A 297 -12.03 15.45 -20.83
N LEU A 298 -12.89 15.18 -19.86
CA LEU A 298 -14.06 14.32 -20.07
C LEU A 298 -15.34 15.11 -20.37
N GLY A 299 -15.30 16.43 -20.30
CA GLY A 299 -16.45 17.28 -20.55
C GLY A 299 -17.59 17.05 -19.54
N VAL A 300 -17.27 16.87 -18.25
CA VAL A 300 -18.27 16.67 -17.20
C VAL A 300 -19.01 17.99 -16.95
N LYS A 301 -20.34 18.00 -17.17
CA LYS A 301 -21.17 19.22 -17.08
C LYS A 301 -22.19 19.17 -15.95
N GLU A 302 -22.37 18.03 -15.29
CA GLU A 302 -23.35 17.87 -14.22
C GLU A 302 -22.97 18.73 -13.00
N PRO A 303 -23.84 19.70 -12.62
CA PRO A 303 -23.48 20.70 -11.59
C PRO A 303 -23.04 20.10 -10.25
N SER A 304 -23.65 18.98 -9.84
CA SER A 304 -23.29 18.29 -8.60
C SER A 304 -21.87 17.70 -8.62
N ARG A 305 -21.43 17.15 -9.76
CA ARG A 305 -20.09 16.60 -9.94
C ARG A 305 -19.05 17.69 -10.04
N VAL A 306 -19.34 18.76 -10.81
CA VAL A 306 -18.50 19.95 -10.89
C VAL A 306 -18.30 20.58 -9.51
N ALA A 307 -19.38 20.76 -8.75
CA ALA A 307 -19.30 21.29 -7.39
C ALA A 307 -18.47 20.42 -6.44
N LEU A 308 -18.57 19.09 -6.57
CA LEU A 308 -17.81 18.16 -5.76
C LEU A 308 -16.32 18.19 -6.10
N VAL A 309 -15.96 18.24 -7.38
CA VAL A 309 -14.55 18.42 -7.83
C VAL A 309 -13.98 19.73 -7.29
N ASN A 310 -14.68 20.85 -7.49
CA ASN A 310 -14.23 22.15 -7.00
C ASN A 310 -14.07 22.20 -5.47
N LYS A 311 -14.95 21.48 -4.74
CA LYS A 311 -14.83 21.34 -3.29
C LYS A 311 -13.53 20.62 -2.90
N LEU A 312 -13.21 19.50 -3.55
CA LEU A 312 -12.03 18.71 -3.20
C LEU A 312 -10.74 19.41 -3.64
N ASP A 313 -10.72 20.05 -4.82
CA ASP A 313 -9.58 20.85 -5.31
C ASP A 313 -9.29 22.07 -4.40
N LYS A 314 -10.26 22.47 -3.58
CA LYS A 314 -10.08 23.49 -2.52
C LYS A 314 -9.70 22.86 -1.18
N GLU A 315 -10.32 21.75 -0.80
CA GLU A 315 -10.10 21.08 0.50
C GLU A 315 -8.68 20.49 0.63
N ILE A 316 -8.12 19.91 -0.46
CA ILE A 316 -6.76 19.34 -0.42
C ILE A 316 -5.72 20.43 -0.12
N PRO A 317 -5.68 21.59 -0.81
CA PRO A 317 -4.84 22.73 -0.44
C PRO A 317 -5.02 23.20 1.01
N GLU A 318 -6.27 23.23 1.51
CA GLU A 318 -6.55 23.60 2.91
C GLU A 318 -5.92 22.63 3.91
N ILE A 319 -5.98 21.31 3.62
CA ILE A 319 -5.31 20.29 4.44
C ILE A 319 -3.80 20.51 4.46
N LEU A 320 -3.19 20.69 3.28
CA LEU A 320 -1.74 20.90 3.15
C LEU A 320 -1.28 22.18 3.85
N THR A 321 -2.03 23.27 3.70
CA THR A 321 -1.76 24.55 4.38
C THR A 321 -1.88 24.42 5.91
N THR A 322 -2.88 23.68 6.40
CA THR A 322 -3.04 23.40 7.84
C THR A 322 -1.85 22.60 8.39
N PHE A 323 -1.24 21.76 7.55
CA PHE A 323 -0.02 21.03 7.86
C PHE A 323 1.24 21.92 7.89
N GLY A 324 1.16 23.16 7.46
CA GLY A 324 2.25 24.13 7.41
C GLY A 324 2.95 24.23 6.06
N MET A 325 2.38 23.62 5.01
CA MET A 325 2.91 23.69 3.67
C MET A 325 2.54 25.00 2.98
N LYS A 326 3.37 25.46 2.08
CA LYS A 326 3.17 26.68 1.27
C LYS A 326 2.96 26.28 -0.19
N ALA A 327 1.92 26.86 -0.84
CA ALA A 327 1.70 26.67 -2.25
C ALA A 327 2.83 27.32 -3.06
N VAL A 328 3.26 26.64 -4.13
CA VAL A 328 4.30 27.10 -5.06
C VAL A 328 3.85 26.92 -6.50
N GLU A 329 4.51 27.59 -7.43
CA GLU A 329 4.23 27.47 -8.87
C GLU A 329 4.57 26.07 -9.39
N ASN A 330 3.90 25.67 -10.48
CA ASN A 330 4.17 24.41 -11.16
C ASN A 330 5.39 24.56 -12.08
N VAL A 331 6.57 24.53 -11.51
CA VAL A 331 7.84 24.57 -12.23
C VAL A 331 8.63 23.31 -12.01
N ASN A 332 9.46 22.91 -12.99
CA ASN A 332 10.39 21.81 -12.76
C ASN A 332 11.47 22.24 -11.75
N PRO A 333 11.51 21.66 -10.53
CA PRO A 333 12.43 22.11 -9.49
C PRO A 333 13.87 21.69 -9.73
N LEU A 334 14.15 20.90 -10.77
CA LEU A 334 15.47 20.42 -11.13
C LEU A 334 16.13 21.19 -12.29
N LYS A 335 15.41 22.11 -12.95
CA LYS A 335 15.95 22.89 -14.09
C LYS A 335 17.17 23.77 -13.72
N GLU A 336 17.36 24.10 -12.43
CA GLU A 336 18.49 24.90 -11.93
C GLU A 336 19.71 24.08 -11.51
N THR A 337 19.68 22.75 -11.59
CA THR A 337 20.77 21.85 -11.18
C THR A 337 21.57 21.37 -12.40
N PRO A 338 22.91 21.22 -12.31
CA PRO A 338 23.69 20.68 -13.43
C PRO A 338 23.15 19.32 -13.83
N LYS A 339 22.87 19.13 -15.13
CA LYS A 339 22.35 17.89 -15.69
C LYS A 339 23.14 16.69 -15.17
N ALA A 340 22.54 15.83 -14.38
CA ALA A 340 23.09 14.51 -14.11
C ALA A 340 23.36 13.84 -15.46
N LYS A 341 24.56 13.32 -15.66
CA LYS A 341 24.92 12.62 -16.90
C LYS A 341 24.05 11.37 -17.02
N PHE A 342 23.00 11.46 -17.83
CA PHE A 342 22.10 10.37 -18.07
C PHE A 342 22.81 9.28 -18.88
N SER A 343 22.88 8.08 -18.36
CA SER A 343 23.32 6.92 -19.15
C SER A 343 22.16 6.48 -20.02
N THR A 344 22.17 6.96 -21.28
CA THR A 344 21.25 6.51 -22.33
C THR A 344 21.28 4.98 -22.54
N ALA A 345 22.32 4.31 -22.06
CA ALA A 345 22.48 2.86 -22.13
C ALA A 345 21.43 2.09 -21.30
N ALA A 346 21.03 2.62 -20.13
CA ALA A 346 20.09 1.91 -19.26
C ALA A 346 18.66 1.88 -19.81
N ILE A 347 18.20 2.98 -20.42
CA ILE A 347 16.84 3.05 -21.01
C ILE A 347 16.78 2.24 -22.30
N GLY A 348 17.82 2.31 -23.13
CA GLY A 348 17.91 1.51 -24.36
C GLY A 348 17.91 0.01 -24.07
N VAL A 349 18.64 -0.44 -23.04
CA VAL A 349 18.70 -1.86 -22.65
C VAL A 349 17.38 -2.36 -22.05
N ALA A 350 16.68 -1.54 -21.27
CA ALA A 350 15.37 -1.90 -20.71
C ALA A 350 14.30 -2.02 -21.82
N LEU A 351 14.30 -1.09 -22.78
CA LEU A 351 13.37 -1.13 -23.92
C LEU A 351 13.66 -2.31 -24.87
N VAL A 352 14.94 -2.56 -25.20
CA VAL A 352 15.33 -3.68 -26.07
C VAL A 352 15.04 -5.01 -25.39
N LYS A 353 15.33 -5.18 -24.10
CA LYS A 353 14.99 -6.41 -23.37
C LYS A 353 13.49 -6.64 -23.25
N ALA A 354 12.68 -5.58 -23.14
CA ALA A 354 11.23 -5.68 -23.09
C ALA A 354 10.66 -6.11 -24.48
N THR A 355 11.18 -5.57 -25.57
CA THR A 355 10.76 -5.93 -26.93
C THR A 355 11.22 -7.30 -27.36
N GLU A 356 12.46 -7.71 -27.02
CA GLU A 356 12.96 -9.06 -27.34
C GLU A 356 12.17 -10.16 -26.61
N LYS A 357 11.75 -9.91 -25.35
CA LYS A 357 10.98 -10.90 -24.58
C LYS A 357 9.54 -11.12 -25.06
N VAL A 358 8.98 -10.14 -25.80
CA VAL A 358 7.62 -10.23 -26.38
C VAL A 358 7.64 -10.94 -27.76
N LEU A 359 8.79 -10.94 -28.46
CA LEU A 359 8.91 -11.44 -29.82
C LEU A 359 9.46 -12.87 -29.93
N GLU A 360 9.95 -13.48 -28.84
CA GLU A 360 10.37 -14.90 -28.89
C GLU A 360 9.13 -15.81 -28.88
N PRO A 361 8.91 -16.61 -29.94
CA PRO A 361 7.91 -17.69 -29.91
C PRO A 361 8.43 -18.78 -28.97
N LYS A 362 7.61 -19.21 -28.03
CA LYS A 362 7.84 -20.43 -27.26
C LYS A 362 7.89 -21.62 -28.22
N GLU A 363 9.06 -22.02 -28.65
CA GLU A 363 9.29 -23.37 -29.17
C GLU A 363 9.41 -24.32 -27.98
N GLU A 364 8.32 -25.06 -27.75
CA GLU A 364 8.36 -26.25 -26.90
C GLU A 364 9.11 -27.36 -27.55
N ALA A 365 10.05 -27.86 -26.78
CA ALA A 365 10.52 -29.24 -26.74
C ALA A 365 11.04 -29.90 -28.04
N LYS A 366 12.34 -30.11 -28.09
CA LYS A 366 12.97 -31.43 -28.24
C LYS A 366 14.48 -31.29 -28.39
N LYS A 367 15.23 -31.76 -27.44
CA LYS A 367 16.18 -32.87 -27.53
C LYS A 367 17.13 -32.85 -26.34
N VAL A 368 17.03 -33.92 -25.67
CA VAL A 368 17.97 -34.51 -24.72
C VAL A 368 19.20 -34.98 -25.47
N VAL A 369 20.35 -34.98 -24.75
CA VAL A 369 21.59 -35.82 -24.97
C VAL A 369 22.64 -35.20 -25.90
N GLU A 370 23.77 -34.83 -25.38
CA GLU A 370 25.01 -35.57 -25.31
C GLU A 370 26.27 -34.68 -25.19
N ASN A 371 27.05 -35.07 -24.21
CA ASN A 371 28.53 -35.13 -24.16
C ASN A 371 29.39 -33.88 -23.86
N LYS A 372 29.84 -33.90 -22.60
CA LYS A 372 31.20 -34.31 -22.14
C LYS A 372 32.41 -33.53 -22.65
N LYS A 373 33.06 -32.98 -21.62
CA LYS A 373 34.50 -33.00 -21.31
C LYS A 373 35.43 -31.93 -21.90
N VAL A 374 36.31 -31.55 -20.95
CA VAL A 374 37.70 -31.07 -21.10
C VAL A 374 37.78 -29.53 -21.10
N GLU A 375 38.49 -28.79 -20.29
CA GLU A 375 39.75 -29.03 -19.56
C GLU A 375 39.97 -27.94 -18.50
N GLU A 376 40.56 -28.34 -17.38
CA GLU A 376 41.17 -27.47 -16.41
C GLU A 376 42.40 -26.77 -16.99
N GLN A 377 42.54 -25.48 -16.77
CA GLN A 377 43.89 -24.89 -16.65
C GLN A 377 43.95 -23.89 -15.50
N LYS A 378 44.85 -24.22 -14.57
CA LYS A 378 45.35 -23.42 -13.49
C LYS A 378 46.02 -22.14 -14.00
N MET A 379 45.74 -21.02 -13.31
CA MET A 379 46.76 -19.97 -13.19
C MET A 379 46.75 -19.38 -11.79
N GLU A 380 47.85 -19.65 -11.08
CA GLU A 380 48.29 -19.02 -9.85
C GLU A 380 48.64 -17.55 -10.12
N ILE A 381 48.14 -16.62 -9.30
CA ILE A 381 48.75 -15.30 -9.17
C ILE A 381 48.87 -14.91 -7.67
N LYS A 382 50.09 -14.59 -7.33
CA LYS A 382 50.71 -14.25 -6.04
C LYS A 382 50.01 -13.11 -5.30
N LYS A 383 49.97 -13.24 -3.96
CA LYS A 383 49.78 -12.16 -2.98
C LYS A 383 51.02 -11.20 -2.98
N PRO A 384 50.79 -9.95 -2.63
CA PRO A 384 51.85 -9.19 -1.91
C PRO A 384 51.39 -8.90 -0.46
N GLU A 385 52.31 -9.24 0.44
CA GLU A 385 52.31 -8.81 1.83
C GLU A 385 52.54 -7.29 1.93
N VAL A 386 51.85 -6.62 2.83
CA VAL A 386 52.25 -5.31 3.35
C VAL A 386 52.17 -5.30 4.87
N LYS A 387 53.25 -4.88 5.43
CA LYS A 387 53.67 -4.87 6.82
C LYS A 387 52.80 -3.97 7.71
N VAL A 388 52.58 -4.47 8.91
CA VAL A 388 52.13 -3.78 10.11
C VAL A 388 53.18 -2.74 10.57
N SER A 389 52.75 -1.52 10.90
CA SER A 389 53.45 -0.68 11.84
C SER A 389 52.47 -0.15 12.89
N GLN A 390 52.73 -0.56 14.11
CA GLN A 390 52.10 -0.06 15.33
C GLN A 390 52.65 1.31 15.70
N SER A 391 51.81 2.23 16.12
CA SER A 391 52.21 3.26 17.08
C SER A 391 51.09 3.50 18.10
N LYS A 392 51.44 3.19 19.32
CA LYS A 392 50.76 3.59 20.56
C LYS A 392 50.79 5.12 20.74
N LYS A 393 49.69 5.72 21.18
CA LYS A 393 49.77 6.77 22.20
C LYS A 393 48.47 6.88 23.02
N GLU A 394 48.71 7.10 24.24
CA GLU A 394 47.99 7.10 25.49
C GLU A 394 46.85 8.13 25.63
N LYS A 395 46.06 7.81 26.63
CA LYS A 395 44.94 8.48 27.29
C LYS A 395 45.27 9.90 27.84
N GLN A 396 44.27 10.76 27.90
CA GLN A 396 43.70 11.27 29.16
C GLN A 396 42.38 12.04 28.93
N PRO A 397 41.49 12.16 29.95
CA PRO A 397 40.11 12.58 29.81
C PRO A 397 39.91 14.08 30.11
N MET A 398 38.87 14.66 29.49
CA MET A 398 38.45 16.01 29.81
C MET A 398 36.96 16.03 30.15
N GLU A 399 36.67 16.26 31.41
CA GLU A 399 35.35 16.65 31.91
C GLU A 399 34.92 17.99 31.32
N THR A 400 33.69 18.08 30.83
CA THR A 400 32.99 19.35 30.74
C THR A 400 31.55 19.23 31.15
N LYS A 401 31.21 20.07 32.10
CA LYS A 401 29.94 20.21 32.81
C LYS A 401 28.78 20.54 31.87
N GLY A 402 27.66 19.90 32.14
CA GLY A 402 26.40 20.16 31.51
C GLY A 402 25.82 21.55 31.78
N LYS A 403 25.20 22.13 30.76
CA LYS A 403 24.15 23.15 30.91
C LYS A 403 22.85 22.57 30.42
N VAL A 404 21.92 22.42 31.35
CA VAL A 404 20.51 22.06 31.07
C VAL A 404 19.87 23.30 30.48
N LEU A 405 19.40 23.22 29.24
CA LEU A 405 18.49 24.19 28.64
C LEU A 405 17.05 23.69 28.82
N ASN A 406 16.32 24.41 29.67
CA ASN A 406 14.87 24.24 29.82
C ASN A 406 14.18 24.80 28.58
N ILE A 407 13.61 23.93 27.78
CA ILE A 407 12.71 24.33 26.70
C ILE A 407 11.30 24.39 27.26
N VAL A 408 10.76 25.61 27.30
CA VAL A 408 9.36 25.89 27.68
C VAL A 408 8.48 25.59 26.47
N ILE A 409 7.64 24.56 26.60
CA ILE A 409 6.61 24.23 25.62
C ILE A 409 5.40 25.13 25.84
N PRO A 410 4.90 25.90 24.87
CA PRO A 410 3.67 26.66 25.01
C PRO A 410 2.44 25.73 25.09
N LYS A 411 1.57 25.99 26.05
CA LYS A 411 0.29 25.31 26.21
C LYS A 411 -0.68 25.69 25.07
N PRO A 412 -1.50 24.74 24.57
CA PRO A 412 -2.53 25.05 23.59
C PRO A 412 -3.63 25.93 24.20
N PRO A 413 -4.32 26.78 23.39
CA PRO A 413 -5.35 27.68 23.88
C PRO A 413 -6.59 26.92 24.33
N LYS A 414 -7.20 27.41 25.41
CA LYS A 414 -8.44 26.87 25.99
C LYS A 414 -9.62 27.08 25.04
N VAL A 415 -10.33 26.00 24.75
CA VAL A 415 -11.64 26.03 24.09
C VAL A 415 -12.66 26.62 25.05
N ILE A 416 -13.29 27.73 24.68
CA ILE A 416 -14.42 28.31 25.39
C ILE A 416 -15.68 27.60 24.88
N VAL A 417 -16.33 26.84 25.77
CA VAL A 417 -17.66 26.28 25.55
C VAL A 417 -18.69 27.34 25.91
N LEU A 418 -19.38 27.86 24.91
CA LEU A 418 -20.58 28.69 25.17
C LEU A 418 -21.79 27.77 25.32
N THR A 419 -22.25 27.64 26.57
CA THR A 419 -23.56 27.09 26.90
C THR A 419 -24.60 28.16 26.74
N THR A 420 -25.57 27.99 25.84
CA THR A 420 -26.82 28.74 25.85
C THR A 420 -27.94 27.78 26.23
N ASN A 421 -28.47 27.96 27.43
CA ASN A 421 -29.78 27.49 27.81
C ASN A 421 -30.82 28.39 27.16
N ASN A 422 -31.82 27.82 26.50
CA ASN A 422 -33.18 28.36 26.53
C ASN A 422 -34.24 27.29 26.25
N SER A 423 -35.09 27.14 27.21
CA SER A 423 -36.33 26.39 27.19
C SER A 423 -37.43 27.16 26.44
N SER A 424 -38.23 26.51 25.61
CA SER A 424 -39.69 26.56 25.62
C SER A 424 -40.35 25.81 24.46
N SER A 425 -41.23 24.97 24.83
CA SER A 425 -42.45 24.39 24.24
C SER A 425 -42.92 24.83 22.85
N ALA A 426 -43.19 23.89 21.97
CA ALA A 426 -44.45 23.53 21.31
C ALA A 426 -44.25 22.60 20.10
N ASN A 427 -45.02 21.53 20.04
CA ASN A 427 -45.21 20.57 18.95
C ASN A 427 -46.08 21.14 17.81
N PRO A 428 -46.35 20.37 16.74
CA PRO A 428 -45.51 19.57 15.83
C PRO A 428 -45.77 19.94 14.36
N VAL A 429 -44.93 19.51 13.41
CA VAL A 429 -45.35 19.02 12.08
C VAL A 429 -44.11 18.47 11.30
N ASN A 430 -44.19 17.19 10.98
CA ASN A 430 -43.70 16.39 9.87
C ASN A 430 -42.48 16.80 9.04
N ASN A 431 -41.54 15.80 9.00
CA ASN A 431 -40.92 15.16 7.83
C ASN A 431 -39.48 15.50 7.50
N HIS A 432 -38.81 14.47 7.56
CA HIS A 432 -37.72 13.86 6.86
C HIS A 432 -36.51 13.51 7.75
N SER A 433 -36.47 12.22 7.97
CA SER A 433 -35.50 11.47 8.73
C SER A 433 -34.06 11.72 8.30
N ASP A 434 -33.37 12.48 9.10
CA ASP A 434 -31.91 12.44 9.18
C ASP A 434 -31.53 11.16 9.95
N ARG A 435 -31.44 10.04 9.23
CA ARG A 435 -30.84 8.80 9.78
C ARG A 435 -29.32 8.94 9.74
N SER A 436 -28.78 9.64 10.71
CA SER A 436 -27.39 9.44 11.10
C SER A 436 -27.24 7.98 11.54
N ILE A 437 -26.69 7.16 10.65
CA ILE A 437 -26.33 5.76 10.94
C ILE A 437 -25.17 5.83 11.94
N LYS A 438 -25.51 5.64 13.22
CA LYS A 438 -24.52 5.35 14.27
C LYS A 438 -23.88 4.02 13.87
N PHE A 439 -22.67 4.07 13.35
CA PHE A 439 -21.86 2.89 13.14
C PHE A 439 -21.70 2.16 14.48
N SER A 440 -22.33 1.02 14.57
CA SER A 440 -22.13 0.12 15.71
C SER A 440 -20.65 -0.25 15.76
N LYS A 441 -19.97 0.01 16.86
CA LYS A 441 -18.57 -0.39 17.15
C LYS A 441 -18.36 -1.91 17.17
N ARG A 442 -19.20 -2.68 16.48
CA ARG A 442 -19.26 -4.14 16.60
C ARG A 442 -19.14 -4.79 15.25
N VAL A 443 -18.02 -5.51 15.06
CA VAL A 443 -17.81 -6.58 14.07
C VAL A 443 -17.59 -6.14 12.60
N PRO A 444 -16.53 -6.63 11.92
CA PRO A 444 -16.28 -6.40 10.50
C PRO A 444 -17.48 -6.80 9.64
N PRO A 445 -17.80 -6.07 8.54
CA PRO A 445 -19.03 -6.26 7.76
C PRO A 445 -19.24 -7.66 7.18
N ASN A 446 -18.18 -8.35 6.78
CA ASN A 446 -18.23 -9.69 6.18
C ASN A 446 -18.24 -10.82 7.23
N TYR A 447 -18.29 -10.45 8.50
CA TYR A 447 -18.12 -11.39 9.56
C TYR A 447 -19.35 -12.27 9.82
N ILE A 448 -20.56 -11.77 9.50
CA ILE A 448 -21.81 -12.49 9.68
C ILE A 448 -22.84 -12.00 8.66
N THR A 449 -23.40 -12.89 7.86
CA THR A 449 -24.63 -12.61 7.12
C THR A 449 -25.80 -12.53 8.09
N SER A 450 -26.82 -11.73 7.79
CA SER A 450 -28.03 -11.61 8.63
C SER A 450 -28.75 -12.95 8.85
N ALA A 451 -28.72 -13.85 7.86
CA ALA A 451 -29.29 -15.20 7.96
C ALA A 451 -28.53 -16.11 8.94
N GLU A 452 -27.21 -15.95 9.05
CA GLU A 452 -26.39 -16.70 9.99
C GLU A 452 -26.46 -16.18 11.42
N ARG A 453 -26.90 -14.93 11.60
CA ARG A 453 -27.09 -14.31 12.90
C ARG A 453 -28.29 -14.85 13.67
N TYR A 454 -29.36 -15.24 12.94
CA TYR A 454 -30.67 -15.61 13.48
C TYR A 454 -31.18 -16.97 13.03
N GLY A 455 -30.28 -17.93 12.76
CA GLY A 455 -30.70 -19.31 12.52
C GLY A 455 -31.57 -19.80 13.66
N LYS A 456 -32.84 -20.16 13.33
CA LYS A 456 -33.84 -20.66 14.28
C LYS A 456 -33.24 -21.84 15.07
N GLY A 457 -33.29 -21.73 16.39
CA GLY A 457 -32.82 -22.75 17.30
C GLY A 457 -33.49 -24.10 17.07
N GLY A 458 -32.72 -25.06 16.58
CA GLY A 458 -33.06 -26.45 16.71
C GLY A 458 -32.87 -26.84 18.18
N LYS A 459 -33.90 -27.41 18.81
CA LYS A 459 -33.83 -28.04 20.11
C LYS A 459 -32.84 -29.22 20.02
N GLY A 460 -31.60 -29.00 20.44
CA GLY A 460 -30.58 -30.04 20.61
C GLY A 460 -30.51 -30.48 22.06
N ALA A 461 -30.51 -31.77 22.25
CA ALA A 461 -30.51 -32.48 23.52
C ALA A 461 -29.50 -31.96 24.53
N SER A 462 -29.89 -31.89 25.78
CA SER A 462 -29.07 -31.62 26.96
C SER A 462 -27.97 -32.68 27.09
N LEU A 463 -26.74 -32.28 26.82
CA LEU A 463 -25.55 -33.04 27.22
C LEU A 463 -24.99 -32.40 28.49
N SER A 464 -24.67 -33.25 29.46
CA SER A 464 -24.12 -32.99 30.79
C SER A 464 -23.11 -31.87 30.82
N SER A 465 -23.21 -30.94 31.78
CA SER A 465 -22.30 -29.83 32.03
C SER A 465 -20.92 -30.32 32.49
N SER A 466 -20.10 -30.80 31.58
CA SER A 466 -18.65 -30.84 31.82
C SER A 466 -18.14 -29.39 31.78
N LYS A 467 -17.43 -28.97 32.82
CA LYS A 467 -16.84 -27.64 32.96
C LYS A 467 -15.96 -27.36 31.74
N LYS A 468 -16.43 -26.49 30.84
CA LYS A 468 -15.80 -26.22 29.54
C LYS A 468 -14.41 -25.66 29.76
N MET A 469 -13.41 -26.21 29.03
CA MET A 469 -12.01 -25.73 29.13
C MET A 469 -11.91 -24.29 28.64
N LEU A 470 -11.16 -23.47 29.36
CA LEU A 470 -10.91 -22.08 28.94
C LEU A 470 -10.13 -22.08 27.62
N GLY A 471 -10.53 -21.21 26.67
CA GLY A 471 -9.96 -21.16 25.33
C GLY A 471 -10.59 -22.13 24.34
N ASP A 472 -11.50 -23.00 24.77
CA ASP A 472 -12.27 -23.89 23.89
C ASP A 472 -13.41 -23.13 23.19
N VAL A 473 -14.00 -23.77 22.20
CA VAL A 473 -15.12 -23.24 21.42
C VAL A 473 -16.34 -23.02 22.31
N ASP A 474 -16.86 -21.81 22.35
CA ASP A 474 -18.06 -21.45 23.08
C ASP A 474 -19.12 -20.85 22.15
N LYS A 475 -20.30 -21.51 22.10
CA LYS A 475 -21.41 -21.13 21.20
C LYS A 475 -20.96 -20.92 19.75
N GLY A 476 -20.12 -21.85 19.25
CA GLY A 476 -19.57 -21.81 17.88
C GLY A 476 -18.50 -20.77 17.63
N ARG A 477 -18.05 -20.03 18.67
CA ARG A 477 -16.98 -19.01 18.57
C ARG A 477 -15.80 -19.38 19.46
N ILE A 478 -14.62 -18.86 19.08
CA ILE A 478 -13.38 -19.10 19.82
C ILE A 478 -12.61 -17.79 19.96
N SER A 479 -11.98 -17.59 21.11
CA SER A 479 -11.12 -16.44 21.39
C SER A 479 -9.74 -16.59 20.78
N ALA A 480 -9.22 -15.56 20.16
CA ALA A 480 -7.85 -15.53 19.62
C ALA A 480 -6.80 -15.52 20.74
N TYR A 481 -7.15 -15.01 21.92
CA TYR A 481 -6.24 -14.85 23.05
C TYR A 481 -6.87 -15.28 24.36
N LEU A 482 -6.00 -15.73 25.28
CA LEU A 482 -6.27 -15.87 26.71
C LEU A 482 -5.59 -14.70 27.42
N ARG A 483 -6.32 -13.98 28.26
CA ARG A 483 -5.79 -12.82 28.98
C ARG A 483 -5.74 -13.09 30.47
N GLY A 484 -4.66 -12.65 31.11
CA GLY A 484 -4.44 -12.77 32.55
C GLY A 484 -3.90 -11.48 33.15
N GLU A 485 -3.70 -11.48 34.45
CA GLU A 485 -3.05 -10.38 35.15
C GLU A 485 -1.63 -10.14 34.64
N LEU A 486 -1.16 -8.91 34.78
CA LEU A 486 0.18 -8.53 34.35
C LEU A 486 1.25 -9.32 35.11
N LEU A 487 2.18 -9.89 34.38
CA LEU A 487 3.37 -10.57 34.91
C LEU A 487 4.63 -9.86 34.38
N ASP A 488 5.73 -9.99 35.12
CA ASP A 488 7.04 -9.64 34.60
C ASP A 488 7.58 -10.75 33.67
N VAL A 489 8.63 -10.43 32.92
CA VAL A 489 9.21 -11.32 31.89
C VAL A 489 9.74 -12.62 32.50
N LYS A 490 10.37 -12.53 33.69
CA LYS A 490 10.97 -13.70 34.37
C LYS A 490 9.87 -14.65 34.82
N THR A 491 8.89 -14.15 35.56
CA THR A 491 7.74 -14.94 36.05
C THR A 491 6.96 -15.57 34.90
N ALA A 492 6.67 -14.82 33.83
CA ALA A 492 5.98 -15.37 32.66
C ALA A 492 6.80 -16.45 31.95
N SER A 493 8.11 -16.26 31.82
CA SER A 493 9.01 -17.25 31.20
C SER A 493 9.15 -18.52 32.04
N ASP A 494 9.22 -18.38 33.35
CA ASP A 494 9.34 -19.54 34.26
C ASP A 494 8.03 -20.37 34.25
N LYS A 495 6.86 -19.70 34.25
CA LYS A 495 5.57 -20.39 34.07
C LYS A 495 5.46 -21.13 32.73
N LEU A 496 5.94 -20.54 31.63
CA LEU A 496 5.98 -21.24 30.34
C LEU A 496 6.86 -22.49 30.37
N LYS A 497 8.03 -22.42 31.01
CA LYS A 497 8.92 -23.61 31.21
C LYS A 497 8.28 -24.68 32.07
N ASN A 498 7.62 -24.30 33.17
CA ASN A 498 6.88 -25.21 34.02
C ASN A 498 5.75 -25.92 33.27
N ALA A 499 5.09 -25.23 32.35
CA ALA A 499 4.08 -25.80 31.47
C ALA A 499 4.67 -26.67 30.33
N GLY A 500 5.99 -26.90 30.31
CA GLY A 500 6.67 -27.75 29.32
C GLY A 500 7.01 -27.05 28.00
N PHE A 501 7.05 -25.73 27.98
CA PHE A 501 7.44 -24.95 26.80
C PHE A 501 8.90 -24.49 26.84
N GLU A 502 9.51 -24.38 25.68
CA GLU A 502 10.80 -23.75 25.46
C GLU A 502 10.60 -22.27 25.10
N VAL A 503 11.13 -21.34 25.90
CA VAL A 503 11.15 -19.91 25.59
C VAL A 503 12.33 -19.63 24.69
N ILE A 504 12.06 -19.19 23.46
CA ILE A 504 13.09 -18.96 22.42
C ILE A 504 13.48 -17.50 22.27
N ALA A 505 12.60 -16.55 22.63
CA ALA A 505 12.92 -15.13 22.62
C ALA A 505 11.99 -14.32 23.53
N ALA A 506 12.50 -13.21 24.06
CA ALA A 506 11.71 -12.14 24.67
C ALA A 506 12.07 -10.83 23.93
N THR A 507 11.15 -10.33 23.13
CA THR A 507 11.41 -9.22 22.19
C THR A 507 10.64 -7.98 22.61
N PRO A 508 11.32 -6.85 22.91
CA PRO A 508 10.66 -5.56 23.08
C PRO A 508 10.02 -5.10 21.77
N LEU A 509 8.78 -4.61 21.85
CA LEU A 509 7.98 -4.11 20.74
C LEU A 509 7.85 -2.58 20.74
N ASP A 510 8.39 -1.91 21.76
CA ASP A 510 8.37 -0.46 21.90
C ASP A 510 9.74 0.11 22.31
N LYS A 511 9.95 1.41 22.08
CA LYS A 511 11.21 2.10 22.45
C LYS A 511 11.51 2.06 23.96
N LYS A 512 10.45 2.04 24.79
CA LYS A 512 10.58 1.99 26.28
C LYS A 512 10.92 0.60 26.79
N LYS A 513 10.88 -0.42 25.90
CA LYS A 513 11.08 -1.84 26.22
C LYS A 513 10.12 -2.36 27.29
N THR A 514 8.91 -1.80 27.33
CA THR A 514 7.88 -2.17 28.31
C THR A 514 6.86 -3.14 27.71
N LEU A 515 6.51 -2.99 26.43
CA LEU A 515 5.66 -3.91 25.69
C LEU A 515 6.55 -5.05 25.16
N ILE A 516 6.38 -6.29 25.68
CA ILE A 516 7.31 -7.39 25.39
C ILE A 516 6.54 -8.60 24.89
N SER A 517 6.99 -9.16 23.76
CA SER A 517 6.49 -10.43 23.23
C SER A 517 7.47 -11.55 23.57
N ILE A 518 7.03 -12.51 24.39
CA ILE A 518 7.73 -13.75 24.67
C ILE A 518 7.29 -14.78 23.64
N VAL A 519 8.24 -15.30 22.88
CA VAL A 519 8.03 -16.33 21.87
C VAL A 519 8.42 -17.68 22.46
N PHE A 520 7.53 -18.67 22.36
CA PHE A 520 7.77 -19.99 22.92
C PHE A 520 7.32 -21.10 21.96
N THR A 521 7.90 -22.28 22.14
CA THR A 521 7.66 -23.48 21.34
C THR A 521 7.55 -24.73 22.24
N SER A 522 7.21 -25.86 21.64
CA SER A 522 7.28 -27.17 22.23
C SER A 522 7.42 -28.25 21.16
N ALA A 523 7.69 -29.50 21.58
CA ALA A 523 7.70 -30.64 20.64
C ALA A 523 6.35 -30.77 19.91
N ASP A 524 5.25 -30.58 20.62
CA ASP A 524 3.91 -30.61 20.03
C ASP A 524 3.67 -29.52 19.01
N LEU A 525 4.12 -28.25 19.24
CA LEU A 525 4.07 -27.18 18.28
C LEU A 525 4.93 -27.47 17.04
N LYS A 526 6.16 -27.97 17.23
CA LYS A 526 7.03 -28.38 16.12
C LYS A 526 6.41 -29.52 15.29
N LYS A 527 5.64 -30.43 15.93
CA LYS A 527 4.88 -31.49 15.24
C LYS A 527 3.75 -30.93 14.39
N LEU A 528 2.95 -29.98 14.90
CA LEU A 528 1.91 -29.28 14.14
C LEU A 528 2.48 -28.52 12.92
N ALA A 529 3.67 -27.93 13.09
CA ALA A 529 4.36 -27.13 12.09
C ALA A 529 5.07 -27.96 11.01
N SER A 530 5.07 -29.29 11.08
CA SER A 530 5.89 -30.16 10.19
C SER A 530 5.30 -30.36 8.78
N LYS A 531 4.04 -29.99 8.55
CA LYS A 531 3.42 -30.07 7.21
C LYS A 531 3.80 -28.85 6.37
N PRO A 532 3.83 -28.98 5.03
CA PRO A 532 4.13 -27.86 4.14
C PRO A 532 3.23 -26.64 4.38
N ASN A 533 3.84 -25.46 4.42
CA ASN A 533 3.17 -24.18 4.70
C ASN A 533 2.49 -24.07 6.08
N ARG A 534 2.74 -25.01 7.01
CA ARG A 534 2.18 -25.00 8.38
C ARG A 534 3.22 -24.51 9.41
N GLY A 535 4.42 -24.16 8.98
CA GLY A 535 5.53 -23.76 9.85
C GLY A 535 5.21 -22.61 10.80
N PHE A 536 4.24 -21.75 10.50
CA PHE A 536 3.78 -20.67 11.37
C PHE A 536 3.20 -21.16 12.72
N LEU A 537 2.77 -22.42 12.82
CA LEU A 537 2.33 -23.06 14.06
C LEU A 537 3.48 -23.45 15.00
N GLY A 538 4.73 -23.37 14.55
CA GLY A 538 5.90 -23.76 15.35
C GLY A 538 6.10 -22.92 16.61
N THR A 539 5.43 -21.78 16.74
CA THR A 539 5.55 -20.90 17.90
C THR A 539 4.22 -20.30 18.32
N LEU A 540 4.08 -20.06 19.63
CA LEU A 540 3.05 -19.20 20.20
C LEU A 540 3.69 -17.97 20.85
N ARG A 541 2.85 -17.01 21.26
CA ARG A 541 3.28 -15.74 21.84
C ARG A 541 2.58 -15.51 23.18
N LEU A 542 3.34 -15.00 24.15
CA LEU A 542 2.83 -14.36 25.35
C LEU A 542 3.24 -12.89 25.32
N LEU A 543 2.29 -12.01 25.24
CA LEU A 543 2.50 -10.56 25.29
C LEU A 543 2.39 -10.08 26.73
N ILE A 544 3.35 -9.28 27.17
CA ILE A 544 3.30 -8.50 28.41
C ILE A 544 2.94 -7.07 28.02
N ASP A 545 1.78 -6.60 28.46
CA ASP A 545 1.24 -5.27 28.13
C ASP A 545 0.97 -4.45 29.40
N PRO A 546 1.95 -3.68 29.88
CA PRO A 546 1.79 -2.84 31.08
C PRO A 546 0.77 -1.73 30.91
N LYS A 547 0.55 -1.24 29.67
CA LYS A 547 -0.46 -0.20 29.40
C LYS A 547 -1.87 -0.69 29.72
N ASN A 548 -2.17 -1.94 29.35
CA ASN A 548 -3.46 -2.59 29.62
C ASN A 548 -3.44 -3.44 30.91
N LYS A 549 -2.33 -3.43 31.68
CA LYS A 549 -2.13 -4.16 32.93
C LYS A 549 -2.44 -5.65 32.80
N GLN A 550 -1.98 -6.30 31.72
CA GLN A 550 -2.32 -7.69 31.46
C GLN A 550 -1.23 -8.44 30.69
N ILE A 551 -1.34 -9.76 30.69
CA ILE A 551 -0.72 -10.63 29.69
C ILE A 551 -1.76 -11.09 28.68
N SER A 552 -1.30 -11.45 27.47
CA SER A 552 -2.13 -12.04 26.41
C SER A 552 -1.39 -13.23 25.80
N ILE A 553 -1.95 -14.42 25.90
CA ILE A 553 -1.39 -15.65 25.33
C ILE A 553 -2.19 -16.01 24.08
N THR A 554 -1.55 -16.23 22.94
CA THR A 554 -2.22 -16.71 21.73
C THR A 554 -2.86 -18.08 21.96
N ASN A 555 -4.12 -18.22 21.57
CA ASN A 555 -4.85 -19.46 21.74
C ASN A 555 -4.40 -20.50 20.70
N PRO A 556 -3.82 -21.64 21.11
CA PRO A 556 -3.33 -22.68 20.20
C PRO A 556 -4.43 -23.29 19.33
N LEU A 557 -5.63 -23.47 19.88
CA LEU A 557 -6.76 -24.06 19.15
C LEU A 557 -7.28 -23.12 18.06
N TYR A 558 -7.27 -21.79 18.31
CA TYR A 558 -7.62 -20.77 17.34
C TYR A 558 -6.65 -20.76 16.14
N LEU A 559 -5.34 -20.68 16.42
CA LEU A 559 -4.32 -20.67 15.37
C LEU A 559 -4.26 -21.98 14.60
N ALA A 560 -4.37 -23.12 15.29
CA ALA A 560 -4.39 -24.42 14.64
C ALA A 560 -5.57 -24.54 13.68
N LYS A 561 -6.78 -24.10 14.08
CA LYS A 561 -7.94 -24.13 13.20
C LYS A 561 -7.76 -23.23 11.96
N ALA A 562 -7.14 -22.05 12.12
CA ALA A 562 -6.88 -21.14 11.03
C ALA A 562 -5.80 -21.67 10.07
N PHE A 563 -4.69 -22.24 10.58
CA PHE A 563 -3.52 -22.54 9.76
C PHE A 563 -3.43 -24.00 9.29
N MET A 564 -4.01 -24.96 9.99
CA MET A 564 -4.02 -26.36 9.54
C MET A 564 -4.97 -26.63 8.40
N GLN A 565 -5.96 -25.77 8.20
CA GLN A 565 -6.94 -25.89 7.09
C GLN A 565 -7.67 -27.26 7.15
N ASP A 566 -7.64 -28.01 6.06
CA ASP A 566 -8.27 -29.35 5.95
C ASP A 566 -7.54 -30.41 6.82
N ASP A 567 -6.29 -30.16 7.21
CA ASP A 567 -5.51 -31.03 8.09
C ASP A 567 -5.83 -30.87 9.58
N PHE A 568 -6.82 -30.04 9.94
CA PHE A 568 -7.10 -29.68 11.31
C PHE A 568 -7.52 -30.90 12.15
N ASN A 569 -6.79 -31.11 13.26
CA ASN A 569 -7.12 -32.00 14.36
C ASN A 569 -6.92 -31.24 15.68
N ASP A 570 -7.83 -31.33 16.60
CA ASP A 570 -7.85 -30.56 17.85
C ASP A 570 -7.11 -31.22 19.04
N GLU A 571 -6.65 -32.44 18.90
CA GLU A 571 -5.99 -33.21 19.97
C GLU A 571 -4.75 -32.49 20.50
N ILE A 572 -3.78 -32.20 19.62
CA ILE A 572 -2.54 -31.52 20.01
C ILE A 572 -2.81 -30.07 20.45
N PRO A 573 -3.58 -29.26 19.75
CA PRO A 573 -3.93 -27.90 20.19
C PRO A 573 -4.61 -27.88 21.57
N LYS A 574 -5.52 -28.81 21.85
CA LYS A 574 -6.18 -28.94 23.16
C LYS A 574 -5.21 -29.36 24.26
N LYS A 575 -4.27 -30.27 23.97
CA LYS A 575 -3.21 -30.64 24.89
C LYS A 575 -2.35 -29.43 25.28
N ILE A 576 -1.95 -28.61 24.30
CA ILE A 576 -1.19 -27.38 24.53
C ILE A 576 -2.02 -26.40 25.36
N LEU A 577 -3.30 -26.25 25.05
CA LEU A 577 -4.22 -25.37 25.77
C LEU A 577 -4.39 -25.79 27.22
N THR A 578 -4.46 -27.11 27.48
CA THR A 578 -4.52 -27.69 28.84
C THR A 578 -3.27 -27.34 29.62
N ALA A 579 -2.08 -27.49 29.04
CA ALA A 579 -0.81 -27.14 29.69
C ALA A 579 -0.74 -25.64 30.05
N ILE A 580 -1.20 -24.76 29.17
CA ILE A 580 -1.28 -23.32 29.45
C ILE A 580 -2.24 -23.05 30.60
N ASN A 581 -3.44 -23.63 30.60
CA ASN A 581 -4.45 -23.41 31.62
C ASN A 581 -4.03 -24.01 33.01
N GLY A 582 -3.22 -25.05 33.00
CA GLY A 582 -2.71 -25.65 34.24
C GLY A 582 -1.73 -24.75 34.97
N GLU A 583 -0.90 -24.04 34.27
CA GLU A 583 0.14 -23.18 34.86
C GLU A 583 -0.29 -21.73 35.06
N PHE A 584 -1.08 -21.19 34.13
CA PHE A 584 -1.56 -19.80 34.18
C PHE A 584 -2.97 -19.75 34.78
N THR A 585 -3.06 -19.64 36.09
CA THR A 585 -4.34 -19.46 36.80
C THR A 585 -4.92 -18.05 36.57
N GLY A 586 -6.25 -17.90 36.60
CA GLY A 586 -6.91 -16.61 36.45
C GLY A 586 -6.98 -16.08 35.01
N LEU A 587 -6.66 -16.91 34.02
CA LEU A 587 -6.88 -16.53 32.61
C LEU A 587 -8.37 -16.40 32.33
N ARG A 588 -8.69 -15.59 31.32
CA ARG A 588 -10.03 -15.40 30.75
C ARG A 588 -9.97 -15.35 29.24
N ASN A 589 -11.05 -15.74 28.58
CA ASN A 589 -11.20 -15.57 27.14
C ASN A 589 -11.23 -14.09 26.75
N SER A 590 -10.49 -13.71 25.72
CA SER A 590 -10.57 -12.36 25.17
C SER A 590 -11.91 -12.14 24.45
N MET A 591 -12.27 -10.88 24.24
CA MET A 591 -13.41 -10.50 23.40
C MET A 591 -13.10 -10.66 21.91
N ASP A 592 -11.83 -10.87 21.54
CA ASP A 592 -11.35 -11.13 20.18
C ASP A 592 -11.78 -12.52 19.72
N LYS A 593 -13.03 -12.67 19.28
CA LYS A 593 -13.64 -13.96 18.95
C LYS A 593 -14.07 -14.05 17.50
N LEU A 594 -13.74 -15.16 16.85
CA LEU A 594 -14.24 -15.52 15.52
C LEU A 594 -15.11 -16.79 15.58
N LYS A 595 -15.94 -17.00 14.54
CA LYS A 595 -16.65 -18.27 14.35
C LYS A 595 -15.63 -19.36 14.04
N PHE A 596 -15.61 -20.42 14.85
CA PHE A 596 -14.62 -21.47 14.75
C PHE A 596 -14.60 -22.16 13.38
N GLN A 597 -15.78 -22.46 12.84
CA GLN A 597 -15.91 -23.15 11.55
C GLN A 597 -15.46 -22.30 10.35
N LEU A 598 -15.44 -20.97 10.49
CA LEU A 598 -15.02 -20.07 9.42
C LEU A 598 -13.52 -19.78 9.41
N LEU A 599 -12.78 -20.13 10.47
CA LEU A 599 -11.35 -19.84 10.59
C LEU A 599 -10.51 -20.34 9.40
N PRO A 600 -10.73 -21.56 8.84
CA PRO A 600 -9.95 -22.02 7.69
C PRO A 600 -10.17 -21.18 6.40
N LYS A 601 -11.33 -20.53 6.29
CA LYS A 601 -11.70 -19.69 5.14
C LYS A 601 -11.87 -18.22 5.52
N TYR A 602 -11.25 -17.82 6.63
CA TYR A 602 -11.40 -16.46 7.13
C TYR A 602 -10.79 -15.45 6.16
N GLN A 603 -11.55 -14.42 5.86
CA GLN A 603 -11.14 -13.20 5.18
C GLN A 603 -11.63 -12.01 5.99
N PHE A 604 -10.90 -10.90 6.01
CA PHE A 604 -11.36 -9.67 6.68
C PHE A 604 -12.65 -9.14 6.05
N MET A 605 -12.70 -9.15 4.72
CA MET A 605 -13.89 -8.87 3.92
C MET A 605 -13.78 -9.62 2.59
N ASN A 606 -14.90 -9.70 1.86
CA ASN A 606 -14.92 -10.38 0.56
C ASN A 606 -13.89 -9.78 -0.41
N GLY A 607 -13.13 -10.63 -1.09
CA GLY A 607 -12.05 -10.22 -1.98
C GLY A 607 -10.71 -9.90 -1.29
N MET A 608 -10.65 -9.93 0.06
CA MET A 608 -9.39 -9.80 0.78
C MET A 608 -8.65 -11.14 0.85
N PRO A 609 -7.33 -11.11 1.06
CA PRO A 609 -6.51 -12.32 1.18
C PRO A 609 -6.96 -13.23 2.32
N TYR A 610 -6.64 -14.50 2.18
CA TYR A 610 -6.81 -15.52 3.19
C TYR A 610 -5.55 -16.41 3.30
N PHE A 611 -5.57 -17.43 4.15
CA PHE A 611 -4.37 -18.21 4.49
C PHE A 611 -3.53 -18.71 3.29
N LYS A 612 -4.16 -19.03 2.15
CA LYS A 612 -3.45 -19.53 0.95
C LYS A 612 -2.61 -18.46 0.25
N ASP A 613 -2.97 -17.19 0.40
CA ASP A 613 -2.39 -16.06 -0.32
C ASP A 613 -1.14 -15.57 0.43
N MET A 614 -0.19 -16.49 0.63
CA MET A 614 1.09 -16.19 1.26
C MET A 614 1.98 -15.39 0.31
N GLU A 615 2.67 -14.38 0.85
CA GLU A 615 3.64 -13.59 0.12
C GLU A 615 5.03 -14.23 0.17
N VAL A 616 5.68 -14.36 -0.99
CA VAL A 616 7.07 -14.81 -1.10
C VAL A 616 7.97 -13.57 -1.11
N VAL A 617 8.63 -13.32 0.01
CA VAL A 617 9.47 -12.13 0.21
C VAL A 617 10.92 -12.30 -0.25
N ALA A 618 11.36 -13.54 -0.46
CA ALA A 618 12.67 -13.84 -1.05
C ALA A 618 12.75 -15.28 -1.58
N ARG A 619 13.59 -15.50 -2.59
CA ARG A 619 13.94 -16.82 -3.13
C ARG A 619 15.45 -17.03 -3.17
N GLY A 620 15.91 -18.26 -3.02
CA GLY A 620 17.31 -18.65 -3.14
C GLY A 620 17.70 -19.80 -2.23
N SER A 621 18.84 -20.40 -2.51
CA SER A 621 19.42 -21.46 -1.67
C SER A 621 20.25 -20.92 -0.49
N ASP A 622 20.57 -19.63 -0.51
CA ASP A 622 21.44 -18.92 0.46
C ASP A 622 20.68 -18.09 1.51
N LEU A 623 19.36 -18.23 1.59
CA LEU A 623 18.51 -17.41 2.46
C LEU A 623 18.99 -17.40 3.92
N LEU A 624 19.36 -18.54 4.47
CA LEU A 624 19.86 -18.64 5.85
C LEU A 624 21.22 -17.95 6.02
N GLN A 625 22.11 -18.01 5.01
CA GLN A 625 23.40 -17.33 5.05
C GLN A 625 23.24 -15.82 5.02
N LYS A 626 22.26 -15.30 4.27
CA LYS A 626 21.93 -13.88 4.24
C LYS A 626 21.51 -13.35 5.62
N LEU A 627 20.81 -14.16 6.44
CA LEU A 627 20.42 -13.78 7.80
C LEU A 627 21.62 -13.62 8.74
N GLU A 628 22.72 -14.32 8.51
CA GLU A 628 23.93 -14.24 9.36
C GLU A 628 24.75 -12.96 9.13
N LYS A 629 24.49 -12.21 8.05
CA LYS A 629 25.13 -10.90 7.85
C LYS A 629 24.83 -9.99 9.04
N LYS A 630 25.85 -9.27 9.54
CA LYS A 630 25.77 -8.42 10.75
C LYS A 630 24.56 -7.46 10.74
N LYS A 631 24.26 -6.86 9.58
CA LYS A 631 23.11 -5.95 9.40
C LYS A 631 21.76 -6.67 9.55
N ASN A 632 21.64 -7.89 9.05
CA ASN A 632 20.40 -8.65 9.02
C ASN A 632 20.13 -9.39 10.34
N LYS A 633 21.20 -9.93 10.96
CA LYS A 633 21.13 -10.63 12.26
C LYS A 633 20.48 -9.77 13.36
N LYS A 634 20.69 -8.46 13.35
CA LYS A 634 20.07 -7.53 14.31
C LYS A 634 18.55 -7.42 14.16
N LYS A 635 18.04 -7.66 12.95
CA LYS A 635 16.59 -7.60 12.64
C LYS A 635 15.88 -8.92 12.96
N VAL A 636 16.59 -10.02 13.11
CA VAL A 636 16.03 -11.31 13.48
C VAL A 636 15.85 -11.37 14.99
N ALA A 637 14.64 -11.64 15.45
CA ALA A 637 14.30 -11.79 16.86
C ALA A 637 14.55 -13.22 17.35
N PHE A 638 14.23 -14.21 16.53
CA PHE A 638 14.46 -15.62 16.80
C PHE A 638 14.57 -16.42 15.49
N GLN A 639 15.16 -17.61 15.59
CA GLN A 639 15.23 -18.60 14.52
C GLN A 639 14.93 -19.97 15.12
N LEU A 640 13.98 -20.71 14.52
CA LEU A 640 13.54 -22.01 14.98
C LEU A 640 13.58 -23.01 13.83
N LYS A 641 14.41 -24.04 13.93
CA LYS A 641 14.42 -25.17 12.99
C LYS A 641 13.23 -26.09 13.31
N LEU A 642 12.46 -26.43 12.29
CA LEU A 642 11.30 -27.31 12.37
C LEU A 642 11.67 -28.77 11.98
N ASN A 643 10.80 -29.71 12.35
CA ASN A 643 11.07 -31.15 12.17
C ASN A 643 11.16 -31.58 10.69
N ASN A 644 10.52 -30.82 9.78
CA ASN A 644 10.56 -31.06 8.34
C ASN A 644 11.76 -30.39 7.63
N GLY A 645 12.68 -29.79 8.41
CA GLY A 645 13.87 -29.12 7.88
C GLY A 645 13.65 -27.64 7.51
N SER A 646 12.41 -27.17 7.47
CA SER A 646 12.12 -25.73 7.28
C SER A 646 12.53 -24.92 8.52
N VAL A 647 12.62 -23.60 8.36
CA VAL A 647 13.04 -22.68 9.42
C VAL A 647 12.01 -21.57 9.57
N LEU A 648 11.48 -21.41 10.79
CA LEU A 648 10.63 -20.29 11.15
C LEU A 648 11.48 -19.20 11.82
N ILE A 649 11.43 -17.99 11.33
CA ILE A 649 12.11 -16.84 11.91
C ILE A 649 11.11 -15.76 12.34
N GLY A 650 11.49 -14.92 13.28
CA GLY A 650 10.73 -13.74 13.66
C GLY A 650 11.47 -12.47 13.27
N ILE A 651 10.84 -11.60 12.51
CA ILE A 651 11.45 -10.34 12.05
C ILE A 651 10.98 -9.19 12.95
N LYS A 652 11.93 -8.40 13.43
CA LYS A 652 11.69 -7.10 14.06
C LYS A 652 11.39 -6.11 12.95
N LEU A 653 10.16 -5.63 12.88
CA LEU A 653 9.73 -4.65 11.89
C LEU A 653 10.47 -3.32 12.05
N GLY A 654 10.56 -2.55 10.98
CA GLY A 654 11.14 -1.22 10.96
C GLY A 654 10.44 -0.26 11.95
N LYS A 655 11.07 0.86 12.26
CA LYS A 655 10.58 1.82 13.27
C LYS A 655 9.14 2.30 13.00
N ARG A 656 8.81 2.59 11.73
CA ARG A 656 7.46 2.98 11.31
C ARG A 656 6.47 1.82 11.43
N THR A 657 6.80 0.71 10.79
CA THR A 657 5.93 -0.45 10.72
C THR A 657 5.59 -0.99 12.11
N SER A 658 6.56 -1.04 13.02
CA SER A 658 6.37 -1.54 14.40
C SER A 658 5.45 -0.68 15.28
N LYS A 659 5.09 0.53 14.85
CA LYS A 659 4.21 1.43 15.62
C LYS A 659 2.72 1.16 15.42
N PHE A 660 2.30 0.35 14.43
CA PHE A 660 0.88 0.11 14.15
C PHE A 660 0.04 -0.34 15.37
N PRO A 661 0.57 -1.12 16.34
CA PRO A 661 -0.22 -1.49 17.52
C PRO A 661 -0.64 -0.29 18.38
N LYS A 662 0.05 0.84 18.27
CA LYS A 662 -0.36 2.07 18.97
C LYS A 662 -1.63 2.68 18.38
N LYS A 663 -1.89 2.46 17.08
CA LYS A 663 -3.07 2.97 16.37
C LYS A 663 -4.30 2.05 16.60
N ILE A 664 -4.12 0.74 16.52
CA ILE A 664 -5.21 -0.24 16.57
C ILE A 664 -5.29 -1.05 17.89
N GLY A 665 -4.51 -0.68 18.88
CA GLY A 665 -4.49 -1.32 20.19
C GLY A 665 -3.26 -2.22 20.44
N THR A 666 -2.60 -2.03 21.59
CA THR A 666 -1.40 -2.80 21.98
C THR A 666 -1.71 -4.18 22.47
N ASN A 667 -2.95 -4.44 22.90
CA ASN A 667 -3.40 -5.70 23.52
C ASN A 667 -3.22 -6.95 22.62
N ASN A 668 -3.16 -6.78 21.29
CA ASN A 668 -2.97 -7.86 20.33
C ASN A 668 -1.59 -7.79 19.61
N ALA A 669 -0.68 -6.93 20.06
CA ALA A 669 0.68 -6.80 19.52
C ALA A 669 1.52 -8.09 19.64
N GLY A 670 1.02 -9.10 20.36
CA GLY A 670 1.63 -10.43 20.44
C GLY A 670 1.75 -11.17 19.10
N MET A 671 1.14 -10.70 18.03
CA MET A 671 1.42 -11.19 16.67
C MET A 671 2.88 -10.96 16.23
N LEU A 672 3.57 -10.00 16.86
CA LEU A 672 4.97 -9.68 16.63
C LEU A 672 5.91 -10.49 17.56
N PRO A 673 7.20 -10.68 17.19
CA PRO A 673 7.83 -10.35 15.90
C PRO A 673 7.21 -11.09 14.74
N TYR A 674 7.22 -10.44 13.53
CA TYR A 674 6.49 -10.96 12.37
C TYR A 674 7.07 -12.28 11.87
N PRO A 675 6.27 -13.35 11.69
CA PRO A 675 6.77 -14.65 11.34
C PRO A 675 7.09 -14.78 9.85
N VAL A 676 8.26 -15.33 9.52
CA VAL A 676 8.69 -15.69 8.15
C VAL A 676 9.07 -17.16 8.13
N LEU A 677 8.49 -17.93 7.22
CA LEU A 677 8.79 -19.34 7.02
C LEU A 677 9.74 -19.53 5.83
N ILE A 678 10.91 -20.10 6.09
CA ILE A 678 11.86 -20.49 5.03
C ILE A 678 11.67 -21.98 4.76
N GLU A 679 11.16 -22.29 3.57
CA GLU A 679 10.81 -23.64 3.14
C GLU A 679 11.03 -23.79 1.63
N ASN A 680 11.70 -24.86 1.19
CA ASN A 680 11.92 -25.18 -0.23
C ASN A 680 12.57 -24.04 -1.04
N GLY A 681 13.53 -23.30 -0.45
CA GLY A 681 14.20 -22.21 -1.14
C GLY A 681 13.39 -20.93 -1.24
N GLU A 682 12.25 -20.83 -0.56
CA GLU A 682 11.41 -19.66 -0.48
C GLU A 682 11.30 -19.15 0.98
N ALA A 683 11.37 -17.83 1.15
CA ALA A 683 10.97 -17.17 2.38
C ALA A 683 9.54 -16.63 2.21
N LYS A 684 8.61 -17.18 2.97
CA LYS A 684 7.17 -16.88 2.88
C LYS A 684 6.69 -16.20 4.15
N ILE A 685 5.74 -15.29 3.99
CA ILE A 685 4.98 -14.70 5.10
C ILE A 685 3.48 -14.96 4.88
N LEU A 686 2.73 -15.00 5.98
CA LEU A 686 1.28 -14.82 5.88
C LEU A 686 1.00 -13.43 5.31
N GLU A 687 0.10 -13.31 4.35
CA GLU A 687 -0.23 -12.01 3.79
C GLU A 687 -0.66 -11.06 4.92
N PRO A 688 -0.07 -9.84 5.00
CA PRO A 688 -0.24 -8.99 6.17
C PRO A 688 -1.67 -8.52 6.44
N LYS A 689 -2.50 -8.28 5.41
CA LYS A 689 -3.91 -7.91 5.61
C LYS A 689 -4.67 -9.06 6.28
N TYR A 690 -4.43 -10.30 5.84
CA TYR A 690 -4.98 -11.50 6.45
C TYR A 690 -4.52 -11.67 7.90
N TYR A 691 -3.20 -11.62 8.13
CA TYR A 691 -2.66 -11.92 9.46
C TYR A 691 -3.01 -10.85 10.49
N LEU A 692 -3.01 -9.57 10.10
CA LEU A 692 -3.50 -8.46 10.92
C LEU A 692 -4.96 -8.69 11.34
N ALA A 693 -5.85 -8.95 10.38
CA ALA A 693 -7.26 -9.14 10.66
C ALA A 693 -7.54 -10.39 11.51
N LEU A 694 -6.80 -11.48 11.29
CA LEU A 694 -6.89 -12.69 12.10
C LEU A 694 -6.49 -12.43 13.54
N MET A 695 -5.41 -11.66 13.76
CA MET A 695 -4.86 -11.38 15.09
C MET A 695 -5.54 -10.20 15.79
N TYR A 696 -6.29 -9.38 15.07
CA TYR A 696 -7.15 -8.30 15.58
C TYR A 696 -8.61 -8.51 15.16
N PRO A 697 -9.30 -9.56 15.68
CA PRO A 697 -10.65 -9.91 15.21
C PRO A 697 -11.73 -8.85 15.42
N GLN A 698 -11.47 -7.85 16.27
CA GLN A 698 -12.36 -6.71 16.49
C GLN A 698 -12.00 -5.49 15.63
N LEU A 699 -10.97 -5.60 14.78
CA LEU A 699 -10.54 -4.52 13.90
C LEU A 699 -11.70 -4.09 13.00
N THR A 700 -12.04 -2.82 13.05
CA THR A 700 -13.03 -2.22 12.14
C THR A 700 -12.35 -1.80 10.84
N MET A 701 -13.14 -1.57 9.79
CA MET A 701 -12.61 -1.03 8.54
C MET A 701 -11.99 0.36 8.75
N GLU A 702 -12.60 1.19 9.60
CA GLU A 702 -12.07 2.51 9.95
C GLU A 702 -10.69 2.40 10.61
N GLU A 703 -10.53 1.52 11.59
CA GLU A 703 -9.23 1.27 12.23
C GLU A 703 -8.22 0.67 11.25
N PHE A 704 -8.64 -0.28 10.38
CA PHE A 704 -7.78 -0.85 9.35
C PHE A 704 -7.27 0.23 8.40
N MET A 705 -8.12 1.17 8.00
CA MET A 705 -7.71 2.28 7.12
C MET A 705 -6.67 3.21 7.76
N THR A 706 -6.61 3.32 9.09
CA THR A 706 -5.54 4.08 9.78
C THR A 706 -4.16 3.44 9.64
N ILE A 707 -4.11 2.18 9.21
CA ILE A 707 -2.88 1.40 9.00
C ILE A 707 -2.79 0.83 7.58
N ALA A 708 -3.49 1.42 6.60
CA ALA A 708 -3.62 0.89 5.24
C ALA A 708 -2.27 0.66 4.54
N THR A 709 -1.25 1.46 4.84
CA THR A 709 0.10 1.33 4.27
C THR A 709 0.98 0.31 5.00
N ILE A 710 0.58 -0.14 6.20
CA ILE A 710 1.38 -1.07 7.02
C ILE A 710 1.53 -2.46 6.37
N PRO A 711 0.50 -3.07 5.74
CA PRO A 711 0.66 -4.35 5.08
C PRO A 711 1.82 -4.38 4.07
N GLY A 712 1.88 -3.40 3.16
CA GLY A 712 2.98 -3.29 2.20
C GLY A 712 4.35 -3.05 2.86
N ALA A 713 4.41 -2.24 3.92
CA ALA A 713 5.63 -2.02 4.68
C ALA A 713 6.12 -3.30 5.40
N ILE A 714 5.22 -4.16 5.89
CA ILE A 714 5.59 -5.45 6.49
C ILE A 714 6.26 -6.37 5.47
N ILE A 715 5.70 -6.46 4.25
CA ILE A 715 6.27 -7.27 3.15
C ILE A 715 7.72 -6.81 2.88
N LYS A 716 7.92 -5.50 2.73
CA LYS A 716 9.24 -4.90 2.51
C LYS A 716 10.21 -5.17 3.67
N ASP A 717 9.80 -4.98 4.90
CA ASP A 717 10.63 -5.23 6.08
C ASP A 717 11.08 -6.69 6.19
N CYS A 718 10.17 -7.63 5.86
CA CYS A 718 10.47 -9.06 5.85
C CYS A 718 11.41 -9.44 4.71
N GLY A 719 11.30 -8.79 3.55
CA GLY A 719 12.20 -9.00 2.40
C GLY A 719 13.62 -8.44 2.60
N LYS A 720 13.73 -7.28 3.25
CA LYS A 720 15.02 -6.58 3.48
C LYS A 720 16.08 -7.40 4.25
N VAL A 721 15.69 -8.44 4.99
CA VAL A 721 16.67 -9.28 5.73
C VAL A 721 17.34 -10.32 4.85
N PHE A 722 16.88 -10.49 3.62
CA PHE A 722 17.44 -11.44 2.64
C PHE A 722 18.26 -10.77 1.54
N LYS A 723 18.42 -9.44 1.60
CA LYS A 723 19.26 -8.65 0.69
C LYS A 723 20.73 -8.58 1.09
#